data_262d38c07c3a8b686eba6bdfe74250d7
#
_entry.id   262d38c07c3a8b686eba6bdfe74250d7
#
_cell.length_a   1.000
_cell.length_b   1.000
_cell.length_c   1.000
_cell.angle_alpha   90.00
_cell.angle_beta   90.00
_cell.angle_gamma   90.00
#
_symmetry.space_group_name_H-M   'P 1'
#
loop_
_entity.id
_entity.type
_entity.pdbx_description
1 polymer ?
#
loop_
_entity_poly.entity_id
_entity_poly.type
_entity_poly.pdbx_seq_one_letter_code
_entity_poly.pdbx_strand_id
1 'polypeptide(L)'
;MAFVKDKNYKPTAGYVGACMDFDQQRVHVWERDSEGTRSMKSFEMPYYFYVPDAQGEYVSIFGDTLKKLEFNDKSEFDAARKKSKRKFESDFSALDRILMDHYYGAPIPKLNYAFLDIEVDYDPEEGFETARPENAQRPINAITIYKQWKNQYITIVVPPEGFNETLPRKLSLEDIGSDVVTDLRVVANEVELLNETLKEIENTDVLSGWNSEFYDIPYLIKRTIATMGMVGARKWCFPGADDPKFGTVEQYGSEKVTASIYGRNHLDYLRLFKKFTFEGRSSYSLAAIAEEELDIPKLDYEGSLADLYNNDFLHFIKYNVRDVEILHRLDDKFKFINLANMMSHENTVLLDAVLGTVKYVETGLSNYAHRVLGKIVGDKRPPEETDKVEGAIVLTPKIGLHEWVGSVDINSLYPSVIRSLNISPEKIIGQFVNGEADWAGIRARDDSMHFLTLENGEEVGLTGEQWSDMLKEQKWALSAYGTVFDQSSGKGLIPTVLEDWYFGRKKLQAEKKKWTKIRKEIEDSGDTTSAKFIEAKTQEEYYDLLQLTRKIQLNSCYGALLNAFFRYFRVEMGASVTATGRQITTHMMGTIGELLTGTYSKLTSYTEINKDGTTSKFYETAEDSPVIYGDTDSSYFLTYATNKEEAVEIADTIAEGVNESFPGFMKEAFNCQEPDFHDLIKAGREIVGIRGLFQAKKKYLLKVVDLEGVATNKLKTMGSEIKKADTPKPIQHFLKDVVEQILDGIEYETIENFVNEQRKKLFSKQAYNDIIQLGVARAANNLDNQYEEFKKYELTGKKKVRLPGHIRAAVMYNQLALEHEGPGAKLIQSGDKVKVFYLRGNPHNVKSIAFPADISKFPKWFVDNFKVDVPLTEEKMIDAKLEGIFEAWGYEVPTVQGQFIKTIIEF
;
A
#
# COMPACT_ATOMS: atom_id res chain seq x y z
N MET A 1 21.04 0.13 -32.29
CA MET A 1 21.96 -0.27 -31.20
C MET A 1 23.15 0.65 -31.22
N ALA A 2 23.39 1.42 -30.17
CA ALA A 2 24.56 2.27 -30.05
C ALA A 2 25.43 1.81 -28.87
N PHE A 3 26.69 1.56 -29.13
CA PHE A 3 27.69 1.22 -28.13
C PHE A 3 28.09 2.48 -27.37
N VAL A 4 27.96 2.49 -26.05
CA VAL A 4 28.43 3.58 -25.20
C VAL A 4 29.79 3.21 -24.63
N LYS A 5 30.85 3.80 -25.18
CA LYS A 5 32.23 3.66 -24.70
C LYS A 5 32.65 4.77 -23.75
N ASP A 6 31.89 5.87 -23.74
CA ASP A 6 32.18 7.02 -22.89
C ASP A 6 31.69 6.77 -21.44
N LYS A 7 32.64 6.67 -20.52
CA LYS A 7 32.37 6.53 -19.08
C LYS A 7 31.61 7.73 -18.51
N ASN A 8 31.59 8.88 -19.19
CA ASN A 8 30.88 10.09 -18.82
C ASN A 8 29.58 10.30 -19.61
N TYR A 9 29.07 9.28 -20.27
CA TYR A 9 27.82 9.33 -21.00
C TYR A 9 26.70 9.90 -20.15
N LYS A 10 26.08 10.99 -20.65
CA LYS A 10 24.87 11.58 -20.04
C LYS A 10 23.73 11.50 -21.06
N PRO A 11 22.68 10.75 -20.79
CA PRO A 11 21.55 10.63 -21.70
C PRO A 11 20.78 11.93 -21.81
N THR A 12 20.32 12.23 -23.01
CA THR A 12 19.34 13.28 -23.30
C THR A 12 17.90 12.74 -23.29
N ALA A 13 17.75 11.45 -23.11
CA ALA A 13 16.50 10.70 -23.10
C ALA A 13 16.37 9.89 -21.80
N GLY A 14 15.14 9.63 -21.36
CA GLY A 14 14.88 8.77 -20.21
C GLY A 14 14.88 7.29 -20.60
N TYR A 15 15.27 6.42 -19.67
CA TYR A 15 15.19 4.98 -19.88
C TYR A 15 13.74 4.48 -19.75
N VAL A 16 13.37 3.52 -20.59
CA VAL A 16 12.06 2.85 -20.53
C VAL A 16 12.16 1.38 -20.14
N GLY A 17 13.39 0.85 -20.07
CA GLY A 17 13.68 -0.49 -19.64
C GLY A 17 15.14 -0.79 -19.73
N ALA A 18 15.60 -1.81 -19.01
CA ALA A 18 16.98 -2.29 -19.10
C ALA A 18 17.06 -3.79 -18.77
N CYS A 19 18.08 -4.47 -19.29
CA CYS A 19 18.39 -5.84 -18.91
C CYS A 19 19.89 -6.11 -18.98
N MET A 20 20.34 -7.19 -18.32
CA MET A 20 21.70 -7.70 -18.38
C MET A 20 21.78 -8.82 -19.41
N ASP A 21 22.72 -8.72 -20.35
CA ASP A 21 23.13 -9.79 -21.27
C ASP A 21 24.43 -10.39 -20.75
N PHE A 22 24.33 -11.54 -20.13
CA PHE A 22 25.49 -12.21 -19.54
C PHE A 22 26.40 -12.87 -20.59
N ASP A 23 25.87 -13.25 -21.76
CA ASP A 23 26.62 -13.87 -22.82
C ASP A 23 27.54 -12.84 -23.49
N GLN A 24 27.05 -11.64 -23.69
CA GLN A 24 27.81 -10.52 -24.24
C GLN A 24 28.52 -9.67 -23.19
N GLN A 25 28.33 -9.93 -21.90
CA GLN A 25 28.84 -9.13 -20.78
C GLN A 25 28.40 -7.66 -20.89
N ARG A 26 27.11 -7.42 -21.13
CA ARG A 26 26.55 -6.10 -21.40
C ARG A 26 25.29 -5.80 -20.60
N VAL A 27 25.07 -4.51 -20.38
CA VAL A 27 23.77 -3.97 -19.95
C VAL A 27 23.16 -3.23 -21.13
N HIS A 28 21.98 -3.65 -21.54
CA HIS A 28 21.18 -2.98 -22.55
C HIS A 28 20.16 -2.08 -21.87
N VAL A 29 20.12 -0.82 -22.29
CA VAL A 29 19.15 0.17 -21.81
C VAL A 29 18.38 0.72 -23.00
N TRP A 30 17.06 0.66 -22.95
CA TRP A 30 16.19 1.27 -23.93
C TRP A 30 15.79 2.65 -23.42
N GLU A 31 16.02 3.64 -24.27
CA GLU A 31 15.69 5.05 -24.02
C GLU A 31 14.54 5.49 -24.92
N ARG A 32 13.74 6.44 -24.43
CA ARG A 32 12.76 7.17 -25.25
C ARG A 32 13.03 8.66 -25.16
N ASP A 33 13.20 9.29 -26.32
CA ASP A 33 13.45 10.72 -26.42
C ASP A 33 12.15 11.56 -26.38
N SER A 34 12.30 12.88 -26.43
CA SER A 34 11.17 13.81 -26.41
C SER A 34 10.28 13.74 -27.66
N GLU A 35 10.79 13.19 -28.76
CA GLU A 35 10.02 12.97 -30.01
C GLU A 35 9.26 11.63 -29.99
N GLY A 36 9.45 10.83 -28.92
CA GLY A 36 8.82 9.53 -28.75
C GLY A 36 9.53 8.38 -29.47
N THR A 37 10.78 8.59 -29.94
CA THR A 37 11.58 7.55 -30.59
C THR A 37 12.28 6.68 -29.55
N ARG A 38 12.12 5.35 -29.67
CA ARG A 38 12.82 4.39 -28.81
C ARG A 38 14.13 3.96 -29.43
N SER A 39 15.21 4.02 -28.67
CA SER A 39 16.55 3.57 -29.07
C SER A 39 17.18 2.70 -27.99
N MET A 40 18.11 1.81 -28.37
CA MET A 40 18.85 0.96 -27.44
C MET A 40 20.28 1.41 -27.31
N LYS A 41 20.75 1.59 -26.08
CA LYS A 41 22.15 1.79 -25.71
C LYS A 41 22.71 0.51 -25.10
N SER A 42 23.96 0.23 -25.36
CA SER A 42 24.63 -0.96 -24.85
C SER A 42 25.91 -0.57 -24.14
N PHE A 43 26.02 -0.92 -22.88
CA PHE A 43 27.13 -0.62 -21.99
C PHE A 43 27.87 -1.93 -21.67
N GLU A 44 29.20 -1.86 -21.48
CA GLU A 44 29.94 -2.96 -20.87
C GLU A 44 29.51 -3.12 -19.40
N MET A 45 29.46 -4.36 -18.90
CA MET A 45 29.13 -4.58 -17.48
C MET A 45 30.23 -4.02 -16.59
N PRO A 46 29.95 -3.05 -15.71
CA PRO A 46 30.97 -2.54 -14.81
C PRO A 46 31.19 -3.51 -13.63
N TYR A 47 32.40 -3.98 -13.47
CA TYR A 47 32.82 -4.83 -12.37
C TYR A 47 33.81 -4.05 -11.51
N TYR A 48 33.34 -3.41 -10.45
CA TYR A 48 34.17 -2.68 -9.48
C TYR A 48 33.56 -2.63 -8.09
N PHE A 49 34.43 -2.47 -7.11
CA PHE A 49 34.05 -2.15 -5.73
C PHE A 49 35.19 -1.38 -5.06
N TYR A 50 34.97 -0.93 -3.82
CA TYR A 50 35.97 -0.14 -3.11
C TYR A 50 36.49 -0.90 -1.89
N VAL A 51 37.75 -0.64 -1.54
CA VAL A 51 38.43 -1.19 -0.36
C VAL A 51 39.14 -0.08 0.42
N PRO A 52 39.30 -0.21 1.75
CA PRO A 52 40.10 0.73 2.54
C PRO A 52 41.54 0.79 2.05
N ASP A 53 42.05 2.00 1.78
CA ASP A 53 43.43 2.26 1.36
C ASP A 53 43.79 3.69 1.78
N ALA A 54 44.85 3.88 2.56
CA ALA A 54 45.28 5.19 3.05
C ALA A 54 45.64 6.20 1.93
N GLN A 55 45.94 5.72 0.73
CA GLN A 55 46.24 6.53 -0.47
C GLN A 55 45.07 6.57 -1.45
N GLY A 56 43.87 6.15 -1.04
CA GLY A 56 42.68 6.12 -1.88
C GLY A 56 42.15 7.52 -2.23
N GLU A 57 41.42 7.62 -3.31
CA GLU A 57 40.84 8.87 -3.82
C GLU A 57 39.37 9.08 -3.40
N TYR A 58 38.76 8.05 -2.81
CA TYR A 58 37.34 8.05 -2.45
C TYR A 58 37.18 8.04 -0.92
N VAL A 59 36.04 8.51 -0.45
CA VAL A 59 35.70 8.51 0.98
C VAL A 59 34.36 7.83 1.20
N SER A 60 34.29 6.91 2.18
CA SER A 60 33.03 6.29 2.56
C SER A 60 32.16 7.24 3.38
N ILE A 61 30.85 6.90 3.52
CA ILE A 61 29.96 7.61 4.47
C ILE A 61 30.50 7.50 5.91
N PHE A 62 31.29 6.46 6.22
CA PHE A 62 31.89 6.23 7.54
C PHE A 62 33.23 6.98 7.74
N GLY A 63 33.68 7.72 6.74
CA GLY A 63 34.93 8.49 6.78
C GLY A 63 36.19 7.69 6.36
N ASP A 64 36.05 6.42 5.94
CA ASP A 64 37.19 5.65 5.46
C ASP A 64 37.70 6.19 4.13
N THR A 65 39.00 6.30 3.97
CA THR A 65 39.66 6.55 2.68
C THR A 65 39.68 5.25 1.88
N LEU A 66 39.22 5.30 0.64
CA LEU A 66 38.97 4.12 -0.19
C LEU A 66 39.66 4.21 -1.54
N LYS A 67 40.09 3.03 -2.04
CA LYS A 67 40.58 2.82 -3.40
C LYS A 67 39.56 2.03 -4.21
N LYS A 68 39.29 2.45 -5.41
CA LYS A 68 38.48 1.71 -6.39
C LYS A 68 39.28 0.57 -7.00
N LEU A 69 38.73 -0.65 -7.00
CA LEU A 69 39.27 -1.80 -7.72
C LEU A 69 38.33 -2.10 -8.89
N GLU A 70 38.85 -2.00 -10.10
CA GLU A 70 38.14 -2.32 -11.35
C GLU A 70 38.64 -3.65 -11.94
N PHE A 71 37.74 -4.43 -12.50
CA PHE A 71 38.01 -5.77 -13.06
C PHE A 71 37.43 -5.85 -14.47
N ASN A 72 38.08 -6.69 -15.30
CA ASN A 72 37.66 -6.86 -16.67
C ASN A 72 36.52 -7.87 -16.83
N ASP A 73 36.40 -8.81 -15.90
CA ASP A 73 35.37 -9.83 -15.94
C ASP A 73 34.82 -10.17 -14.53
N LYS A 74 33.70 -10.89 -14.55
CA LYS A 74 33.01 -11.30 -13.32
C LYS A 74 33.81 -12.26 -12.46
N SER A 75 34.64 -13.13 -13.04
CA SER A 75 35.42 -14.14 -12.30
C SER A 75 36.49 -13.46 -11.44
N GLU A 76 37.22 -12.52 -12.02
CA GLU A 76 38.22 -11.70 -11.31
C GLU A 76 37.55 -10.87 -10.19
N PHE A 77 36.42 -10.24 -10.51
CA PHE A 77 35.63 -9.48 -9.55
C PHE A 77 35.18 -10.35 -8.35
N ASP A 78 34.57 -11.53 -8.62
CA ASP A 78 34.09 -12.43 -7.58
C ASP A 78 35.24 -12.98 -6.72
N ALA A 79 36.37 -13.30 -7.32
CA ALA A 79 37.57 -13.76 -6.61
C ALA A 79 38.14 -12.67 -5.68
N ALA A 80 38.25 -11.45 -6.18
CA ALA A 80 38.71 -10.30 -5.39
C ALA A 80 37.71 -9.97 -4.26
N ARG A 81 36.41 -10.00 -4.55
CA ARG A 81 35.35 -9.76 -3.60
C ARG A 81 35.35 -10.74 -2.42
N LYS A 82 35.57 -12.03 -2.70
CA LYS A 82 35.70 -13.07 -1.66
C LYS A 82 36.95 -12.87 -0.80
N LYS A 83 38.06 -12.40 -1.39
CA LYS A 83 39.35 -12.21 -0.70
C LYS A 83 39.33 -10.95 0.20
N SER A 84 38.58 -9.93 -0.17
CA SER A 84 38.53 -8.66 0.55
C SER A 84 37.68 -8.78 1.81
N LYS A 85 38.30 -8.56 2.99
CA LYS A 85 37.66 -8.64 4.29
C LYS A 85 36.68 -7.47 4.52
N ARG A 86 37.09 -6.23 4.17
CA ARG A 86 36.26 -5.03 4.25
C ARG A 86 36.15 -4.44 2.85
N LYS A 87 34.92 -4.24 2.41
CA LYS A 87 34.60 -3.79 1.05
C LYS A 87 33.33 -2.95 1.07
N PHE A 88 33.17 -2.14 0.05
CA PHE A 88 32.07 -1.20 -0.10
C PHE A 88 31.51 -1.32 -1.51
N GLU A 89 30.18 -1.35 -1.59
CA GLU A 89 29.42 -1.41 -2.84
C GLU A 89 29.75 -2.62 -3.75
N SER A 90 30.22 -3.71 -3.17
CA SER A 90 30.56 -4.92 -3.91
C SER A 90 29.32 -5.74 -4.32
N ASP A 91 28.15 -5.35 -3.86
CA ASP A 91 26.88 -6.05 -4.03
C ASP A 91 25.88 -5.32 -4.97
N PHE A 92 26.27 -4.18 -5.55
CA PHE A 92 25.48 -3.57 -6.61
C PHE A 92 25.56 -4.40 -7.90
N SER A 93 24.40 -4.61 -8.55
CA SER A 93 24.38 -5.27 -9.86
C SER A 93 24.96 -4.35 -10.94
N ALA A 94 25.43 -4.94 -12.05
CA ALA A 94 25.91 -4.16 -13.18
C ALA A 94 24.82 -3.23 -13.75
N LEU A 95 23.56 -3.66 -13.72
CA LEU A 95 22.41 -2.85 -14.15
C LEU A 95 22.21 -1.65 -13.20
N ASP A 96 22.21 -1.87 -11.89
CA ASP A 96 22.09 -0.77 -10.91
C ASP A 96 23.22 0.26 -11.12
N ARG A 97 24.45 -0.21 -11.32
CA ARG A 97 25.60 0.65 -11.61
C ARG A 97 25.37 1.54 -12.82
N ILE A 98 24.95 0.95 -13.94
CA ILE A 98 24.70 1.70 -15.19
C ILE A 98 23.61 2.75 -14.99
N LEU A 99 22.50 2.40 -14.33
CA LEU A 99 21.43 3.35 -14.05
C LEU A 99 21.90 4.49 -13.14
N MET A 100 22.59 4.17 -12.04
CA MET A 100 23.08 5.16 -11.08
C MET A 100 24.18 6.06 -11.70
N ASP A 101 25.09 5.49 -12.49
CA ASP A 101 26.25 6.21 -13.04
C ASP A 101 25.86 7.12 -14.20
N HIS A 102 24.91 6.72 -15.03
CA HIS A 102 24.57 7.44 -16.25
C HIS A 102 23.21 8.14 -16.23
N TYR A 103 22.20 7.57 -15.58
CA TYR A 103 20.81 8.03 -15.70
C TYR A 103 20.29 8.86 -14.52
N TYR A 104 21.13 9.11 -13.51
CA TYR A 104 20.74 10.02 -12.43
C TYR A 104 20.49 11.44 -12.96
N GLY A 105 19.26 11.96 -12.74
CA GLY A 105 18.84 13.25 -13.26
C GLY A 105 18.54 13.29 -14.77
N ALA A 106 18.48 12.13 -15.43
CA ALA A 106 18.00 12.03 -16.80
C ALA A 106 16.52 12.47 -16.91
N PRO A 107 16.08 12.96 -18.09
CA PRO A 107 14.69 13.33 -18.30
C PRO A 107 13.74 12.16 -18.03
N ILE A 108 12.58 12.43 -17.43
CA ILE A 108 11.52 11.42 -17.28
C ILE A 108 10.82 11.25 -18.64
N PRO A 109 10.85 10.07 -19.28
CA PRO A 109 10.30 9.89 -20.60
C PRO A 109 8.75 9.84 -20.55
N LYS A 110 8.10 10.24 -21.63
CA LYS A 110 6.69 9.92 -21.85
C LYS A 110 6.60 8.46 -22.31
N LEU A 111 6.07 7.59 -21.45
CA LEU A 111 5.94 6.17 -21.75
C LEU A 111 4.83 5.90 -22.77
N ASN A 112 5.09 4.96 -23.67
CA ASN A 112 4.05 4.29 -24.43
C ASN A 112 3.57 3.08 -23.65
N TYR A 113 2.42 3.16 -22.98
CA TYR A 113 1.88 2.03 -22.24
C TYR A 113 0.54 1.57 -22.81
N ALA A 114 0.28 0.29 -22.65
CA ALA A 114 -0.94 -0.33 -23.10
C ALA A 114 -1.57 -1.17 -21.98
N PHE A 115 -2.89 -1.05 -21.85
CA PHE A 115 -3.68 -2.00 -21.08
C PHE A 115 -4.10 -3.14 -21.99
N LEU A 116 -4.08 -4.35 -21.43
CA LEU A 116 -4.56 -5.55 -22.13
C LEU A 116 -5.36 -6.44 -21.20
N ASP A 117 -6.26 -7.19 -21.80
CA ASP A 117 -7.04 -8.25 -21.17
C ASP A 117 -7.27 -9.37 -22.17
N ILE A 118 -7.27 -10.63 -21.70
CA ILE A 118 -7.44 -11.81 -22.54
C ILE A 118 -8.65 -12.63 -22.10
N GLU A 119 -9.35 -13.20 -23.08
CA GLU A 119 -10.35 -14.23 -22.85
C GLU A 119 -9.87 -15.56 -23.42
N VAL A 120 -10.01 -16.59 -22.60
CA VAL A 120 -9.53 -17.93 -22.90
C VAL A 120 -10.69 -18.85 -23.15
N ASP A 121 -10.55 -19.73 -24.14
CA ASP A 121 -11.50 -20.80 -24.35
C ASP A 121 -11.67 -21.64 -23.08
N TYR A 122 -12.90 -21.98 -22.77
CA TYR A 122 -13.25 -22.73 -21.58
C TYR A 122 -14.24 -23.84 -21.91
N ASP A 123 -13.87 -25.05 -21.55
CA ASP A 123 -14.71 -26.22 -21.65
C ASP A 123 -15.13 -26.69 -20.25
N PRO A 124 -16.43 -26.55 -19.89
CA PRO A 124 -16.91 -27.00 -18.58
C PRO A 124 -16.70 -28.48 -18.31
N GLU A 125 -16.63 -29.34 -19.35
CA GLU A 125 -16.42 -30.78 -19.17
C GLU A 125 -14.95 -31.11 -18.83
N GLU A 126 -13.99 -30.35 -19.37
CA GLU A 126 -12.56 -30.52 -19.07
C GLU A 126 -12.12 -29.83 -17.77
N GLY A 127 -12.92 -28.89 -17.28
CA GLY A 127 -12.68 -28.15 -16.04
C GLY A 127 -11.75 -26.96 -16.17
N PHE A 128 -11.82 -26.08 -15.18
CA PHE A 128 -11.10 -24.79 -15.14
C PHE A 128 -9.57 -24.95 -15.07
N GLU A 129 -9.06 -26.11 -14.64
CA GLU A 129 -7.62 -26.39 -14.54
C GLU A 129 -6.89 -26.28 -15.89
N THR A 130 -7.56 -26.60 -17.01
CA THR A 130 -7.00 -26.54 -18.36
C THR A 130 -6.80 -25.11 -18.85
N ALA A 131 -7.56 -24.17 -18.31
CA ALA A 131 -7.50 -22.73 -18.62
C ALA A 131 -6.63 -21.94 -17.62
N ARG A 132 -5.93 -22.60 -16.70
CA ARG A 132 -5.01 -21.91 -15.76
C ARG A 132 -3.64 -21.65 -16.40
N PRO A 133 -2.95 -20.56 -15.99
CA PRO A 133 -1.59 -20.24 -16.49
C PRO A 133 -0.57 -21.35 -16.21
N GLU A 134 -0.75 -22.17 -15.17
CA GLU A 134 0.10 -23.33 -14.88
C GLU A 134 0.08 -24.34 -16.02
N ASN A 135 -1.06 -24.52 -16.66
CA ASN A 135 -1.27 -25.50 -17.75
C ASN A 135 -1.33 -24.83 -19.13
N ALA A 136 -2.07 -23.73 -19.27
CA ALA A 136 -2.30 -22.96 -20.49
C ALA A 136 -2.61 -23.85 -21.73
N GLN A 137 -3.52 -24.83 -21.52
CA GLN A 137 -3.87 -25.81 -22.57
C GLN A 137 -4.89 -25.25 -23.56
N ARG A 138 -5.78 -24.36 -23.11
CA ARG A 138 -6.89 -23.82 -23.90
C ARG A 138 -6.43 -22.63 -24.75
N PRO A 139 -6.94 -22.46 -25.99
CA PRO A 139 -6.59 -21.32 -26.84
C PRO A 139 -7.17 -19.99 -26.32
N ILE A 140 -6.54 -18.90 -26.70
CA ILE A 140 -7.02 -17.54 -26.42
C ILE A 140 -8.01 -17.17 -27.53
N ASN A 141 -9.23 -16.74 -27.14
CA ASN A 141 -10.32 -16.40 -28.04
C ASN A 141 -10.41 -14.91 -28.33
N ALA A 142 -10.04 -14.05 -27.40
CA ALA A 142 -10.04 -12.61 -27.56
C ALA A 142 -8.89 -11.94 -26.82
N ILE A 143 -8.38 -10.86 -27.40
CA ILE A 143 -7.44 -9.94 -26.74
C ILE A 143 -7.90 -8.52 -27.07
N THR A 144 -8.16 -7.72 -26.05
CA THR A 144 -8.35 -6.28 -26.22
C THR A 144 -7.11 -5.54 -25.71
N ILE A 145 -6.68 -4.51 -26.48
CA ILE A 145 -5.54 -3.66 -26.18
C ILE A 145 -5.98 -2.20 -26.25
N TYR A 146 -5.76 -1.43 -25.19
CA TYR A 146 -5.84 0.03 -25.24
C TYR A 146 -4.44 0.63 -25.27
N LYS A 147 -4.13 1.42 -26.31
CA LYS A 147 -2.86 2.14 -26.47
C LYS A 147 -3.03 3.59 -26.02
N GLN A 148 -2.48 3.91 -24.85
CA GLN A 148 -2.63 5.24 -24.26
C GLN A 148 -2.11 6.37 -25.17
N TRP A 149 -0.94 6.22 -25.78
CA TRP A 149 -0.32 7.26 -26.63
C TRP A 149 -1.05 7.53 -27.96
N LYS A 150 -1.99 6.64 -28.35
CA LYS A 150 -2.83 6.79 -29.53
C LYS A 150 -4.30 7.01 -29.17
N ASN A 151 -4.66 6.89 -27.91
CA ASN A 151 -6.05 6.84 -27.44
C ASN A 151 -6.89 5.88 -28.30
N GLN A 152 -6.43 4.65 -28.46
CA GLN A 152 -6.98 3.67 -29.40
C GLN A 152 -7.22 2.32 -28.74
N TYR A 153 -8.44 1.82 -28.88
CA TYR A 153 -8.79 0.43 -28.56
C TYR A 153 -8.69 -0.44 -29.81
N ILE A 154 -8.13 -1.64 -29.64
CA ILE A 154 -8.02 -2.67 -30.68
C ILE A 154 -8.43 -3.98 -30.03
N THR A 155 -9.38 -4.68 -30.64
CA THR A 155 -9.85 -5.97 -30.18
C THR A 155 -9.64 -7.00 -31.26
N ILE A 156 -8.94 -8.07 -30.96
CA ILE A 156 -8.61 -9.15 -31.88
C ILE A 156 -9.29 -10.41 -31.36
N VAL A 157 -10.11 -11.06 -32.21
CA VAL A 157 -10.95 -12.18 -31.79
C VAL A 157 -10.88 -13.33 -32.78
N VAL A 158 -10.97 -14.55 -32.23
CA VAL A 158 -11.24 -15.77 -32.98
C VAL A 158 -12.72 -16.11 -32.77
N PRO A 159 -13.55 -16.20 -33.84
CA PRO A 159 -14.95 -16.50 -33.67
C PRO A 159 -15.19 -17.98 -33.28
N PRO A 160 -16.30 -18.29 -32.60
CA PRO A 160 -16.68 -19.66 -32.32
C PRO A 160 -16.99 -20.46 -33.61
N GLU A 161 -16.91 -21.78 -33.52
CA GLU A 161 -17.16 -22.67 -34.65
C GLU A 161 -18.58 -22.47 -35.17
N GLY A 162 -18.71 -22.34 -36.51
CA GLY A 162 -20.01 -22.11 -37.15
C GLY A 162 -20.51 -20.65 -37.13
N PHE A 163 -19.77 -19.71 -36.59
CA PHE A 163 -20.12 -18.29 -36.62
C PHE A 163 -20.04 -17.72 -38.04
N ASN A 164 -21.14 -17.22 -38.56
CA ASN A 164 -21.27 -16.76 -39.96
C ASN A 164 -21.72 -15.29 -40.11
N GLU A 165 -21.81 -14.54 -39.01
CA GLU A 165 -22.20 -13.14 -39.02
C GLU A 165 -21.04 -12.24 -39.43
N THR A 166 -21.36 -11.16 -40.14
CA THR A 166 -20.33 -10.13 -40.47
C THR A 166 -20.29 -9.09 -39.37
N LEU A 167 -19.19 -9.03 -38.63
CA LEU A 167 -18.97 -8.04 -37.60
C LEU A 167 -18.43 -6.72 -38.17
N PRO A 168 -18.78 -5.56 -37.59
CA PRO A 168 -18.29 -4.26 -38.03
C PRO A 168 -16.82 -4.10 -37.70
N ARG A 169 -16.05 -3.48 -38.57
CA ARG A 169 -14.62 -3.16 -38.31
C ARG A 169 -14.44 -2.24 -37.12
N LYS A 170 -15.38 -1.34 -36.85
CA LYS A 170 -15.43 -0.49 -35.66
C LYS A 170 -16.68 -0.85 -34.89
N LEU A 171 -16.45 -1.30 -33.66
CA LEU A 171 -17.52 -1.68 -32.74
C LEU A 171 -17.68 -0.59 -31.67
N SER A 172 -18.88 0.02 -31.62
CA SER A 172 -19.27 0.94 -30.56
C SER A 172 -19.83 0.18 -29.34
N LEU A 173 -19.59 0.71 -28.15
CA LEU A 173 -20.13 0.22 -26.90
C LEU A 173 -21.26 1.11 -26.34
N GLU A 174 -21.87 1.97 -27.17
CA GLU A 174 -22.93 2.89 -26.73
C GLU A 174 -24.15 2.18 -26.15
N ASP A 175 -24.50 1.02 -26.67
CA ASP A 175 -25.64 0.20 -26.20
C ASP A 175 -25.42 -0.39 -24.78
N ILE A 176 -24.18 -0.42 -24.32
CA ILE A 176 -23.83 -0.80 -22.94
C ILE A 176 -23.36 0.41 -22.10
N GLY A 177 -23.70 1.62 -22.56
CA GLY A 177 -23.46 2.87 -21.81
C GLY A 177 -22.01 3.33 -21.79
N SER A 178 -21.24 3.08 -22.88
CA SER A 178 -19.85 3.55 -23.02
C SER A 178 -19.66 4.32 -24.32
N ASP A 179 -18.82 5.33 -24.28
CA ASP A 179 -18.38 6.13 -25.44
C ASP A 179 -17.21 5.49 -26.23
N VAL A 180 -16.78 4.29 -25.82
CA VAL A 180 -15.67 3.57 -26.44
C VAL A 180 -16.06 3.00 -27.81
N VAL A 181 -15.13 3.15 -28.76
CA VAL A 181 -15.15 2.49 -30.08
C VAL A 181 -13.86 1.73 -30.27
N THR A 182 -13.92 0.40 -30.45
CA THR A 182 -12.78 -0.44 -30.73
C THR A 182 -12.57 -0.73 -32.20
N ASP A 183 -11.32 -0.86 -32.66
CA ASP A 183 -10.94 -1.41 -33.97
C ASP A 183 -10.98 -2.94 -33.85
N LEU A 184 -12.08 -3.54 -34.34
CA LEU A 184 -12.34 -4.98 -34.24
C LEU A 184 -11.68 -5.73 -35.39
N ARG A 185 -10.89 -6.74 -35.06
CA ARG A 185 -10.22 -7.64 -36.00
C ARG A 185 -10.63 -9.07 -35.74
N VAL A 186 -11.31 -9.64 -36.70
CA VAL A 186 -11.66 -11.06 -36.69
C VAL A 186 -10.58 -11.83 -37.43
N VAL A 187 -10.01 -12.84 -36.78
CA VAL A 187 -8.92 -13.67 -37.32
C VAL A 187 -9.34 -15.14 -37.34
N ALA A 188 -8.66 -15.95 -38.14
CA ALA A 188 -9.06 -17.34 -38.34
C ALA A 188 -8.67 -18.29 -37.19
N ASN A 189 -7.63 -17.96 -36.42
CA ASN A 189 -7.09 -18.84 -35.39
C ASN A 189 -6.22 -18.07 -34.39
N GLU A 190 -5.86 -18.75 -33.30
CA GLU A 190 -5.03 -18.19 -32.23
C GLU A 190 -3.63 -17.72 -32.69
N VAL A 191 -3.02 -18.40 -33.70
CA VAL A 191 -1.70 -17.98 -34.22
C VAL A 191 -1.79 -16.62 -34.88
N GLU A 192 -2.84 -16.35 -35.64
CA GLU A 192 -3.11 -15.04 -36.24
C GLU A 192 -3.40 -14.00 -35.16
N LEU A 193 -4.22 -14.34 -34.14
CA LEU A 193 -4.51 -13.48 -33.01
C LEU A 193 -3.23 -13.05 -32.28
N LEU A 194 -2.36 -13.98 -31.92
CA LEU A 194 -1.09 -13.68 -31.27
C LEU A 194 -0.15 -12.85 -32.16
N ASN A 195 -0.08 -13.14 -33.45
CA ASN A 195 0.74 -12.35 -34.39
C ASN A 195 0.26 -10.90 -34.52
N GLU A 196 -1.04 -10.68 -34.64
CA GLU A 196 -1.61 -9.31 -34.67
C GLU A 196 -1.37 -8.60 -33.34
N THR A 197 -1.55 -9.28 -32.20
CA THR A 197 -1.24 -8.73 -30.88
C THR A 197 0.21 -8.27 -30.78
N LEU A 198 1.17 -9.12 -31.18
CA LEU A 198 2.60 -8.82 -31.15
C LEU A 198 2.97 -7.60 -32.02
N LYS A 199 2.30 -7.42 -33.18
CA LYS A 199 2.47 -6.21 -34.02
C LYS A 199 1.96 -4.95 -33.29
N GLU A 200 0.81 -5.05 -32.64
CA GLU A 200 0.19 -3.89 -32.00
C GLU A 200 0.97 -3.42 -30.77
N ILE A 201 1.65 -4.31 -30.04
CA ILE A 201 2.46 -3.95 -28.87
C ILE A 201 3.92 -3.61 -29.20
N GLU A 202 4.36 -3.65 -30.47
CA GLU A 202 5.77 -3.46 -30.84
C GLU A 202 6.39 -2.19 -30.25
N ASN A 203 5.66 -1.06 -30.27
CA ASN A 203 6.12 0.21 -29.72
C ASN A 203 5.68 0.48 -28.28
N THR A 204 5.22 -0.52 -27.56
CA THR A 204 4.78 -0.42 -26.15
C THR A 204 5.96 -0.60 -25.20
N ASP A 205 6.13 0.32 -24.25
CA ASP A 205 7.18 0.25 -23.23
C ASP A 205 6.71 -0.51 -21.99
N VAL A 206 5.42 -0.35 -21.66
CA VAL A 206 4.78 -0.97 -20.49
C VAL A 206 3.48 -1.66 -20.90
N LEU A 207 3.38 -2.94 -20.58
CA LEU A 207 2.12 -3.67 -20.60
C LEU A 207 1.54 -3.69 -19.20
N SER A 208 0.23 -3.51 -19.09
CA SER A 208 -0.48 -3.56 -17.81
C SER A 208 -1.83 -4.24 -17.98
N GLY A 209 -2.32 -4.88 -16.94
CA GLY A 209 -3.62 -5.52 -16.89
C GLY A 209 -4.03 -5.73 -15.43
N TRP A 210 -5.21 -6.26 -15.19
CA TRP A 210 -5.70 -6.52 -13.83
C TRP A 210 -5.38 -7.95 -13.40
N ASN A 211 -4.53 -8.11 -12.39
CA ASN A 211 -3.99 -9.41 -11.95
C ASN A 211 -3.17 -10.11 -13.05
N SER A 212 -2.66 -9.35 -13.99
CA SER A 212 -2.00 -9.83 -15.19
C SER A 212 -0.64 -10.48 -14.93
N GLU A 213 -0.02 -10.24 -13.77
CA GLU A 213 1.23 -10.92 -13.33
C GLU A 213 1.01 -12.42 -13.14
N PHE A 214 -0.18 -12.81 -12.66
CA PHE A 214 -0.49 -14.19 -12.32
C PHE A 214 -1.42 -14.88 -13.31
N TYR A 215 -1.95 -14.15 -14.31
CA TYR A 215 -2.83 -14.73 -15.32
C TYR A 215 -2.42 -14.37 -16.75
N ASP A 216 -2.69 -13.17 -17.23
CA ASP A 216 -2.58 -12.79 -18.64
C ASP A 216 -1.18 -13.00 -19.21
N ILE A 217 -0.16 -12.45 -18.56
CA ILE A 217 1.22 -12.47 -19.08
C ILE A 217 1.80 -13.88 -19.12
N PRO A 218 1.78 -14.69 -18.05
CA PRO A 218 2.26 -16.06 -18.13
C PRO A 218 1.45 -16.92 -19.12
N TYR A 219 0.13 -16.69 -19.21
CA TYR A 219 -0.73 -17.39 -20.16
C TYR A 219 -0.36 -17.07 -21.61
N LEU A 220 -0.29 -15.79 -21.96
CA LEU A 220 0.10 -15.30 -23.30
C LEU A 220 1.45 -15.86 -23.74
N ILE A 221 2.45 -15.85 -22.86
CA ILE A 221 3.78 -16.34 -23.20
C ILE A 221 3.78 -17.85 -23.40
N LYS A 222 3.11 -18.63 -22.53
CA LYS A 222 2.98 -20.08 -22.70
C LYS A 222 2.25 -20.46 -23.97
N ARG A 223 1.11 -19.80 -24.27
CA ARG A 223 0.38 -20.03 -25.52
C ARG A 223 1.22 -19.69 -26.75
N THR A 224 1.96 -18.55 -26.67
CA THR A 224 2.88 -18.19 -27.79
C THR A 224 3.98 -19.24 -27.97
N ILE A 225 4.53 -19.80 -26.90
CA ILE A 225 5.51 -20.89 -27.00
C ILE A 225 4.88 -22.15 -27.60
N ALA A 226 3.69 -22.52 -27.16
CA ALA A 226 2.97 -23.71 -27.64
C ALA A 226 2.62 -23.64 -29.13
N THR A 227 2.26 -22.46 -29.62
CA THR A 227 1.78 -22.27 -31.00
C THR A 227 2.85 -21.79 -31.97
N MET A 228 3.80 -20.97 -31.53
CA MET A 228 4.82 -20.29 -32.36
C MET A 228 6.25 -20.57 -31.93
N GLY A 229 6.46 -21.40 -30.92
CA GLY A 229 7.77 -21.69 -30.34
C GLY A 229 8.40 -20.49 -29.63
N MET A 230 9.64 -20.68 -29.13
CA MET A 230 10.40 -19.64 -28.43
C MET A 230 10.68 -18.41 -29.32
N VAL A 231 10.80 -18.59 -30.63
CA VAL A 231 11.02 -17.50 -31.59
C VAL A 231 9.83 -16.52 -31.59
N GLY A 232 8.60 -17.03 -31.45
CA GLY A 232 7.41 -16.21 -31.27
C GLY A 232 7.43 -15.50 -29.92
N ALA A 233 7.75 -16.25 -28.85
CA ALA A 233 7.71 -15.74 -27.48
C ALA A 233 8.77 -14.63 -27.23
N ARG A 234 9.91 -14.64 -27.88
CA ARG A 234 10.91 -13.55 -27.85
C ARG A 234 10.36 -12.18 -28.22
N LYS A 235 9.31 -12.12 -29.05
CA LYS A 235 8.70 -10.87 -29.49
C LYS A 235 7.93 -10.16 -28.35
N TRP A 236 7.64 -10.83 -27.24
CA TRP A 236 7.12 -10.18 -26.03
C TRP A 236 8.20 -9.33 -25.34
N CYS A 237 9.48 -9.68 -25.51
CA CYS A 237 10.63 -8.90 -25.06
C CYS A 237 11.04 -7.86 -26.11
N PHE A 238 11.86 -6.87 -25.73
CA PHE A 238 12.44 -5.97 -26.71
C PHE A 238 13.52 -6.67 -27.55
N PRO A 239 13.71 -6.28 -28.81
CA PRO A 239 14.79 -6.81 -29.64
C PRO A 239 16.16 -6.63 -28.96
N GLY A 240 16.91 -7.71 -28.84
CA GLY A 240 18.20 -7.73 -28.14
C GLY A 240 18.13 -8.00 -26.64
N ALA A 241 16.96 -8.19 -26.07
CA ALA A 241 16.79 -8.64 -24.69
C ALA A 241 16.80 -10.18 -24.59
N ASP A 242 16.94 -10.68 -23.37
CA ASP A 242 16.81 -12.11 -23.04
C ASP A 242 15.45 -12.68 -23.42
N ASP A 243 15.40 -14.02 -23.57
CA ASP A 243 14.15 -14.76 -23.72
C ASP A 243 13.27 -14.62 -22.48
N PRO A 244 11.92 -14.64 -22.61
CA PRO A 244 11.06 -14.60 -21.46
C PRO A 244 11.31 -15.80 -20.54
N LYS A 245 11.27 -15.58 -19.22
CA LYS A 245 11.54 -16.60 -18.20
C LYS A 245 10.35 -16.76 -17.29
N PHE A 246 10.05 -18.01 -16.93
CA PHE A 246 9.03 -18.34 -15.94
C PHE A 246 9.64 -18.43 -14.55
N GLY A 247 8.86 -18.05 -13.57
CA GLY A 247 9.13 -18.18 -12.14
C GLY A 247 7.90 -18.65 -11.39
N THR A 248 8.08 -19.00 -10.12
CA THR A 248 7.00 -19.26 -9.18
C THR A 248 7.13 -18.33 -7.98
N VAL A 249 6.01 -17.85 -7.47
CA VAL A 249 5.93 -17.03 -6.27
C VAL A 249 4.92 -17.65 -5.33
N GLU A 250 5.29 -17.88 -4.08
CA GLU A 250 4.34 -18.29 -3.06
C GLU A 250 3.50 -17.07 -2.61
N GLN A 251 2.19 -17.15 -2.78
CA GLN A 251 1.27 -16.11 -2.37
C GLN A 251 0.03 -16.74 -1.73
N TYR A 252 -0.31 -16.28 -0.51
CA TYR A 252 -1.44 -16.77 0.26
C TYR A 252 -1.45 -18.31 0.47
N GLY A 253 -0.24 -18.93 0.48
CA GLY A 253 -0.07 -20.38 0.68
C GLY A 253 -0.31 -21.22 -0.55
N SER A 254 -0.30 -20.63 -1.74
CA SER A 254 -0.27 -21.34 -3.02
C SER A 254 0.84 -20.82 -3.91
N GLU A 255 1.44 -21.71 -4.72
CA GLU A 255 2.39 -21.32 -5.75
C GLU A 255 1.63 -20.73 -6.94
N LYS A 256 2.07 -19.56 -7.40
CA LYS A 256 1.56 -18.90 -8.60
C LYS A 256 2.68 -18.79 -9.64
N VAL A 257 2.35 -19.12 -10.88
CA VAL A 257 3.28 -18.97 -12.01
C VAL A 257 3.34 -17.49 -12.41
N THR A 258 4.54 -17.00 -12.64
CA THR A 258 4.82 -15.68 -13.19
C THR A 258 5.66 -15.80 -14.44
N ALA A 259 5.69 -14.75 -15.27
CA ALA A 259 6.58 -14.69 -16.40
C ALA A 259 7.23 -13.30 -16.49
N SER A 260 8.52 -13.27 -16.69
CA SER A 260 9.32 -12.06 -16.89
C SER A 260 9.54 -11.82 -18.36
N ILE A 261 9.28 -10.62 -18.83
CA ILE A 261 9.64 -10.10 -20.14
C ILE A 261 10.75 -9.06 -19.96
N TYR A 262 11.72 -9.02 -20.89
CA TYR A 262 12.91 -8.20 -20.72
C TYR A 262 12.95 -7.02 -21.69
N GLY A 263 13.46 -5.90 -21.20
CA GLY A 263 13.47 -4.63 -21.91
C GLY A 263 12.14 -3.90 -21.88
N ARG A 264 11.04 -4.56 -22.26
CA ARG A 264 9.67 -4.09 -22.01
C ARG A 264 9.28 -4.37 -20.56
N ASN A 265 8.57 -3.45 -19.94
CA ASN A 265 8.11 -3.64 -18.56
C ASN A 265 6.69 -4.22 -18.53
N HIS A 266 6.43 -4.98 -17.48
CA HIS A 266 5.09 -5.36 -17.10
C HIS A 266 4.79 -4.79 -15.70
N LEU A 267 3.68 -4.05 -15.58
CA LEU A 267 3.19 -3.50 -14.33
C LEU A 267 1.74 -3.96 -14.12
N ASP A 268 1.52 -4.88 -13.21
CA ASP A 268 0.18 -5.31 -12.83
C ASP A 268 -0.57 -4.16 -12.15
N TYR A 269 -1.70 -3.74 -12.76
CA TYR A 269 -2.45 -2.58 -12.26
C TYR A 269 -3.12 -2.85 -10.91
N LEU A 270 -3.53 -4.09 -10.63
CA LEU A 270 -4.04 -4.48 -9.30
C LEU A 270 -2.97 -4.30 -8.21
N ARG A 271 -1.71 -4.62 -8.51
CA ARG A 271 -0.61 -4.40 -7.56
C ARG A 271 -0.34 -2.92 -7.33
N LEU A 272 -0.36 -2.10 -8.38
CA LEU A 272 -0.26 -0.64 -8.26
C LEU A 272 -1.43 -0.09 -7.43
N PHE A 273 -2.65 -0.52 -7.72
CA PHE A 273 -3.84 -0.12 -6.97
C PHE A 273 -3.73 -0.46 -5.49
N LYS A 274 -3.37 -1.70 -5.14
CA LYS A 274 -3.17 -2.11 -3.75
C LYS A 274 -2.04 -1.37 -3.05
N LYS A 275 -0.98 -1.00 -3.77
CA LYS A 275 0.16 -0.29 -3.20
C LYS A 275 -0.13 1.17 -2.91
N PHE A 276 -0.85 1.85 -3.79
CA PHE A 276 -1.05 3.29 -3.72
C PHE A 276 -2.42 3.72 -3.18
N THR A 277 -3.34 2.76 -2.96
CA THR A 277 -4.59 2.98 -2.21
C THR A 277 -4.47 2.34 -0.84
N PHE A 278 -4.67 3.13 0.23
CA PHE A 278 -4.46 2.65 1.60
C PHE A 278 -5.71 2.04 2.25
N GLU A 279 -6.88 2.21 1.63
CA GLU A 279 -8.13 1.66 2.14
C GLU A 279 -8.32 0.21 1.67
N GLY A 280 -8.66 -0.68 2.61
CA GLY A 280 -8.98 -2.07 2.28
C GLY A 280 -10.34 -2.17 1.60
N ARG A 281 -10.44 -3.00 0.57
CA ARG A 281 -11.67 -3.22 -0.20
C ARG A 281 -12.33 -4.56 0.16
N SER A 282 -13.65 -4.62 0.04
CA SER A 282 -14.41 -5.86 0.25
C SER A 282 -14.12 -6.89 -0.84
N SER A 283 -13.90 -6.44 -2.07
CA SER A 283 -13.43 -7.21 -3.21
C SER A 283 -12.37 -6.43 -3.98
N TYR A 284 -11.43 -7.16 -4.60
CA TYR A 284 -10.46 -6.62 -5.54
C TYR A 284 -10.69 -7.14 -6.97
N SER A 285 -11.88 -7.68 -7.27
CA SER A 285 -12.24 -7.93 -8.66
C SER A 285 -12.34 -6.62 -9.43
N LEU A 286 -12.01 -6.64 -10.73
CA LEU A 286 -12.04 -5.44 -11.55
C LEU A 286 -13.43 -4.79 -11.54
N ALA A 287 -14.48 -5.60 -11.65
CA ALA A 287 -15.87 -5.13 -11.61
C ALA A 287 -16.24 -4.43 -10.29
N ALA A 288 -15.80 -4.98 -9.13
CA ALA A 288 -16.09 -4.37 -7.83
C ALA A 288 -15.37 -3.02 -7.65
N ILE A 289 -14.14 -2.92 -8.14
CA ILE A 289 -13.37 -1.66 -8.11
C ILE A 289 -13.95 -0.66 -9.11
N ALA A 290 -14.40 -1.10 -10.28
CA ALA A 290 -15.06 -0.24 -11.27
C ALA A 290 -16.34 0.40 -10.71
N GLU A 291 -17.18 -0.40 -10.06
CA GLU A 291 -18.39 0.08 -9.41
C GLU A 291 -18.09 1.08 -8.28
N GLU A 292 -17.07 0.78 -7.47
CA GLU A 292 -16.73 1.61 -6.30
C GLU A 292 -16.02 2.92 -6.69
N GLU A 293 -15.15 2.88 -7.69
CA GLU A 293 -14.30 4.03 -8.03
C GLU A 293 -14.80 4.85 -9.22
N LEU A 294 -15.58 4.23 -10.10
CA LEU A 294 -15.99 4.83 -11.39
C LEU A 294 -17.51 4.89 -11.55
N ASP A 295 -18.28 4.29 -10.65
CA ASP A 295 -19.72 4.09 -10.80
C ASP A 295 -20.10 3.32 -12.10
N ILE A 296 -19.19 2.47 -12.60
CA ILE A 296 -19.41 1.62 -13.77
C ILE A 296 -19.91 0.26 -13.29
N PRO A 297 -21.16 -0.13 -13.61
CA PRO A 297 -21.69 -1.42 -13.21
C PRO A 297 -21.04 -2.57 -13.98
N LYS A 298 -21.06 -3.76 -13.38
CA LYS A 298 -20.66 -4.98 -14.06
C LYS A 298 -21.57 -5.24 -15.26
N LEU A 299 -20.99 -5.71 -16.37
CA LEU A 299 -21.74 -6.29 -17.47
C LEU A 299 -22.23 -7.68 -17.06
N ASP A 300 -23.55 -7.82 -16.95
CA ASP A 300 -24.17 -9.10 -16.63
C ASP A 300 -24.39 -9.93 -17.90
N TYR A 301 -24.22 -11.24 -17.80
CA TYR A 301 -24.56 -12.20 -18.84
C TYR A 301 -25.17 -13.48 -18.20
N GLU A 302 -25.93 -14.24 -18.97
CA GLU A 302 -26.51 -15.49 -18.53
C GLU A 302 -25.58 -16.67 -18.85
N GLY A 303 -25.47 -17.63 -17.93
CA GLY A 303 -24.67 -18.83 -18.11
C GLY A 303 -23.18 -18.62 -17.76
N SER A 304 -22.34 -19.41 -18.42
CA SER A 304 -20.89 -19.33 -18.33
C SER A 304 -20.29 -18.40 -19.38
N LEU A 305 -18.99 -18.07 -19.24
CA LEU A 305 -18.27 -17.32 -20.27
C LEU A 305 -18.20 -18.11 -21.59
N ALA A 306 -18.14 -19.44 -21.54
CA ALA A 306 -18.24 -20.31 -22.70
C ALA A 306 -19.62 -20.21 -23.37
N ASP A 307 -20.70 -20.13 -22.58
CA ASP A 307 -22.04 -19.90 -23.14
C ASP A 307 -22.13 -18.54 -23.84
N LEU A 308 -21.55 -17.52 -23.22
CA LEU A 308 -21.51 -16.17 -23.81
C LEU A 308 -20.73 -16.17 -25.15
N TYR A 309 -19.54 -16.80 -25.15
CA TYR A 309 -18.72 -16.92 -26.37
C TYR A 309 -19.47 -17.64 -27.51
N ASN A 310 -20.13 -18.75 -27.20
CA ASN A 310 -20.77 -19.57 -28.23
C ASN A 310 -22.15 -19.06 -28.67
N ASN A 311 -22.92 -18.39 -27.78
CA ASN A 311 -24.30 -18.04 -28.04
C ASN A 311 -24.54 -16.55 -28.28
N ASP A 312 -23.67 -15.66 -27.71
CA ASP A 312 -23.73 -14.20 -27.92
C ASP A 312 -22.32 -13.62 -28.04
N PHE A 313 -21.70 -13.94 -29.16
CA PHE A 313 -20.30 -13.57 -29.43
C PHE A 313 -20.09 -12.05 -29.46
N LEU A 314 -21.08 -11.26 -29.86
CA LEU A 314 -20.97 -9.80 -29.88
C LEU A 314 -20.91 -9.25 -28.45
N HIS A 315 -21.71 -9.78 -27.54
CA HIS A 315 -21.69 -9.39 -26.12
C HIS A 315 -20.41 -9.84 -25.45
N PHE A 316 -19.87 -11.03 -25.77
CA PHE A 316 -18.57 -11.52 -25.33
C PHE A 316 -17.44 -10.55 -25.73
N ILE A 317 -17.44 -10.04 -26.97
CA ILE A 317 -16.45 -9.04 -27.42
C ILE A 317 -16.56 -7.76 -26.57
N LYS A 318 -17.80 -7.25 -26.37
CA LYS A 318 -18.03 -6.05 -25.57
C LYS A 318 -17.62 -6.22 -24.11
N TYR A 319 -17.76 -7.42 -23.55
CA TYR A 319 -17.32 -7.75 -22.21
C TYR A 319 -15.79 -7.57 -22.08
N ASN A 320 -15.01 -8.17 -22.98
CA ASN A 320 -13.55 -8.03 -22.98
C ASN A 320 -13.09 -6.57 -23.22
N VAL A 321 -13.77 -5.81 -24.09
CA VAL A 321 -13.46 -4.37 -24.28
C VAL A 321 -13.77 -3.56 -23.04
N ARG A 322 -14.87 -3.89 -22.32
CA ARG A 322 -15.24 -3.21 -21.07
C ARG A 322 -14.19 -3.37 -19.99
N ASP A 323 -13.57 -4.53 -19.85
CA ASP A 323 -12.54 -4.77 -18.82
C ASP A 323 -11.30 -3.89 -19.09
N VAL A 324 -10.90 -3.73 -20.35
CA VAL A 324 -9.81 -2.81 -20.71
C VAL A 324 -10.22 -1.33 -20.60
N GLU A 325 -11.47 -0.99 -20.88
CA GLU A 325 -12.00 0.36 -20.64
C GLU A 325 -11.91 0.75 -19.15
N ILE A 326 -12.30 -0.16 -18.26
CA ILE A 326 -12.22 0.07 -16.82
C ILE A 326 -10.78 0.37 -16.40
N LEU A 327 -9.80 -0.40 -16.88
CA LEU A 327 -8.38 -0.15 -16.61
C LEU A 327 -7.92 1.23 -17.06
N HIS A 328 -8.31 1.61 -18.28
CA HIS A 328 -8.01 2.94 -18.80
C HIS A 328 -8.61 4.04 -17.91
N ARG A 329 -9.90 3.96 -17.57
CA ARG A 329 -10.57 4.95 -16.73
C ARG A 329 -10.02 5.00 -15.29
N LEU A 330 -9.62 3.85 -14.73
CA LEU A 330 -8.93 3.80 -13.43
C LEU A 330 -7.59 4.55 -13.50
N ASP A 331 -6.79 4.33 -14.56
CA ASP A 331 -5.51 5.04 -14.69
C ASP A 331 -5.70 6.52 -15.01
N ASP A 332 -6.75 6.90 -15.73
CA ASP A 332 -7.12 8.31 -15.91
C ASP A 332 -7.43 9.00 -14.58
N LYS A 333 -8.07 8.29 -13.66
CA LYS A 333 -8.37 8.79 -12.31
C LYS A 333 -7.14 8.85 -11.41
N PHE A 334 -6.34 7.78 -11.37
CA PHE A 334 -5.27 7.60 -10.38
C PHE A 334 -3.87 7.90 -10.89
N LYS A 335 -3.62 7.81 -12.21
CA LYS A 335 -2.32 8.05 -12.87
C LYS A 335 -1.17 7.19 -12.30
N PHE A 336 -1.45 5.94 -11.89
CA PHE A 336 -0.46 5.11 -11.22
C PHE A 336 0.71 4.69 -12.11
N ILE A 337 0.50 4.52 -13.43
CA ILE A 337 1.60 4.26 -14.36
C ILE A 337 2.56 5.47 -14.40
N ASN A 338 2.04 6.69 -14.46
CA ASN A 338 2.86 7.90 -14.44
C ASN A 338 3.55 8.09 -13.10
N LEU A 339 2.88 7.80 -11.98
CA LEU A 339 3.48 7.84 -10.64
C LEU A 339 4.66 6.85 -10.54
N ALA A 340 4.48 5.61 -11.02
CA ALA A 340 5.55 4.61 -11.06
C ALA A 340 6.74 5.08 -11.92
N ASN A 341 6.48 5.70 -13.07
CA ASN A 341 7.51 6.28 -13.94
C ASN A 341 8.32 7.37 -13.21
N MET A 342 7.67 8.30 -12.54
CA MET A 342 8.35 9.35 -11.77
C MET A 342 9.17 8.77 -10.63
N MET A 343 8.61 7.83 -9.86
CA MET A 343 9.32 7.17 -8.77
C MET A 343 10.55 6.39 -9.26
N SER A 344 10.44 5.72 -10.40
CA SER A 344 11.53 4.99 -11.05
C SER A 344 12.70 5.92 -11.37
N HIS A 345 12.44 7.03 -12.08
CA HIS A 345 13.49 7.95 -12.53
C HIS A 345 14.09 8.78 -11.41
N GLU A 346 13.30 9.23 -10.44
CA GLU A 346 13.80 9.94 -9.25
C GLU A 346 14.79 9.09 -8.43
N ASN A 347 14.67 7.77 -8.49
CA ASN A 347 15.51 6.85 -7.73
C ASN A 347 16.45 6.00 -8.61
N THR A 348 16.43 6.17 -9.93
CA THR A 348 17.20 5.36 -10.91
C THR A 348 17.02 3.85 -10.73
N VAL A 349 15.78 3.40 -10.65
CA VAL A 349 15.41 1.98 -10.57
C VAL A 349 14.52 1.61 -11.75
N LEU A 350 14.38 0.33 -12.06
CA LEU A 350 13.41 -0.12 -13.07
C LEU A 350 11.97 0.13 -12.58
N LEU A 351 11.05 0.22 -13.53
CA LEU A 351 9.64 0.53 -13.24
C LEU A 351 8.97 -0.47 -12.27
N ASP A 352 9.24 -1.75 -12.42
CA ASP A 352 8.71 -2.80 -11.54
C ASP A 352 9.30 -2.73 -10.13
N ALA A 353 10.52 -2.22 -9.98
CA ALA A 353 11.19 -2.08 -8.69
C ALA A 353 10.47 -1.08 -7.75
N VAL A 354 9.63 -0.17 -8.29
CA VAL A 354 8.84 0.76 -7.46
C VAL A 354 7.78 0.03 -6.62
N LEU A 355 7.40 -1.20 -6.99
CA LEU A 355 6.54 -2.05 -6.17
C LEU A 355 7.21 -2.49 -4.87
N GLY A 356 8.56 -2.53 -4.82
CA GLY A 356 9.35 -2.87 -3.64
C GLY A 356 9.90 -1.63 -2.92
N THR A 357 9.41 -1.32 -1.71
CA THR A 357 9.78 -0.10 -0.96
C THR A 357 11.28 0.01 -0.69
N VAL A 358 11.92 -1.07 -0.28
CA VAL A 358 13.34 -1.10 0.09
C VAL A 358 14.24 -0.67 -1.07
N LYS A 359 13.98 -1.20 -2.29
CA LYS A 359 14.84 -0.98 -3.45
C LYS A 359 14.94 0.50 -3.85
N TYR A 360 13.81 1.18 -4.02
CA TYR A 360 13.84 2.57 -4.49
C TYR A 360 14.35 3.54 -3.41
N VAL A 361 14.06 3.29 -2.11
CA VAL A 361 14.60 4.11 -1.02
C VAL A 361 16.12 3.91 -0.92
N GLU A 362 16.60 2.67 -0.95
CA GLU A 362 18.03 2.34 -0.92
C GLU A 362 18.80 3.02 -2.06
N THR A 363 18.30 2.88 -3.29
CA THR A 363 18.96 3.46 -4.46
C THR A 363 18.91 4.99 -4.42
N GLY A 364 17.80 5.59 -3.97
CA GLY A 364 17.68 7.03 -3.78
C GLY A 364 18.71 7.59 -2.79
N LEU A 365 18.90 6.93 -1.63
CA LEU A 365 19.93 7.28 -0.65
C LEU A 365 21.35 7.11 -1.21
N SER A 366 21.60 6.02 -1.92
CA SER A 366 22.92 5.74 -2.52
C SER A 366 23.27 6.76 -3.60
N ASN A 367 22.31 7.13 -4.45
CA ASN A 367 22.49 8.20 -5.44
C ASN A 367 22.83 9.54 -4.78
N TYR A 368 22.14 9.89 -3.71
CA TYR A 368 22.42 11.12 -2.99
C TYR A 368 23.83 11.10 -2.37
N ALA A 369 24.23 9.98 -1.77
CA ALA A 369 25.58 9.81 -1.25
C ALA A 369 26.64 10.04 -2.34
N HIS A 370 26.46 9.45 -3.53
CA HIS A 370 27.40 9.56 -4.64
C HIS A 370 27.41 10.98 -5.25
N ARG A 371 26.23 11.53 -5.56
CA ARG A 371 26.13 12.71 -6.44
C ARG A 371 26.16 14.04 -5.68
N VAL A 372 25.67 14.03 -4.44
CA VAL A 372 25.60 15.24 -3.61
C VAL A 372 26.72 15.27 -2.58
N LEU A 373 26.96 14.16 -1.89
CA LEU A 373 27.97 14.11 -0.84
C LEU A 373 29.35 13.66 -1.33
N GLY A 374 29.46 13.07 -2.52
CA GLY A 374 30.70 12.50 -3.05
C GLY A 374 31.24 11.32 -2.23
N LYS A 375 30.33 10.55 -1.60
CA LYS A 375 30.70 9.48 -0.67
C LYS A 375 30.21 8.11 -1.16
N ILE A 376 30.97 7.07 -0.78
CA ILE A 376 30.71 5.67 -1.09
C ILE A 376 29.95 5.03 0.06
N VAL A 377 28.92 4.21 -0.25
CA VAL A 377 28.12 3.53 0.76
C VAL A 377 28.66 2.14 1.10
N GLY A 378 28.29 1.58 2.25
CA GLY A 378 28.69 0.22 2.63
C GLY A 378 27.97 -0.88 1.85
N ASP A 379 28.49 -2.11 1.87
CA ASP A 379 27.77 -3.31 1.43
C ASP A 379 26.54 -3.59 2.32
N LYS A 380 25.55 -4.31 1.80
CA LYS A 380 24.47 -4.88 2.61
C LYS A 380 25.05 -5.84 3.65
N ARG A 381 24.51 -5.72 4.85
CA ARG A 381 24.77 -6.72 5.90
C ARG A 381 23.93 -7.97 5.65
N PRO A 382 24.39 -9.15 6.08
CA PRO A 382 23.51 -10.32 6.13
C PRO A 382 22.28 -9.98 6.97
N PRO A 383 21.08 -10.45 6.57
CA PRO A 383 19.88 -10.25 7.39
C PRO A 383 20.06 -10.96 8.73
N GLU A 384 19.84 -10.23 9.81
CA GLU A 384 19.86 -10.74 11.18
C GLU A 384 18.45 -10.93 11.68
N GLU A 385 18.19 -12.03 12.39
CA GLU A 385 16.94 -12.17 13.15
C GLU A 385 17.01 -11.19 14.31
N THR A 386 16.03 -10.31 14.38
CA THR A 386 15.94 -9.32 15.44
C THR A 386 14.61 -9.49 16.18
N ASP A 387 14.64 -9.18 17.46
CA ASP A 387 13.44 -9.10 18.27
C ASP A 387 12.48 -8.03 17.71
N LYS A 388 11.20 -8.24 17.92
CA LYS A 388 10.18 -7.32 17.46
C LYS A 388 10.31 -5.96 18.16
N VAL A 389 10.60 -4.93 17.40
CA VAL A 389 10.68 -3.54 17.88
C VAL A 389 9.31 -3.06 18.35
N GLU A 390 9.24 -2.47 19.55
CA GLU A 390 8.02 -1.84 20.05
C GLU A 390 7.62 -0.66 19.16
N GLY A 391 6.37 -0.63 18.71
CA GLY A 391 5.84 0.39 17.79
C GLY A 391 5.51 1.72 18.47
N ALA A 392 4.60 2.46 17.84
CA ALA A 392 4.10 3.74 18.34
C ALA A 392 3.25 3.59 19.61
N ILE A 393 3.11 4.70 20.34
CA ILE A 393 2.15 4.81 21.44
C ILE A 393 0.72 4.93 20.89
N VAL A 394 -0.21 4.18 21.50
CA VAL A 394 -1.65 4.32 21.24
C VAL A 394 -2.35 4.31 22.59
N LEU A 395 -3.04 5.39 22.94
CA LEU A 395 -3.81 5.46 24.16
C LEU A 395 -5.05 4.58 24.12
N THR A 396 -5.45 4.08 25.28
CA THR A 396 -6.82 3.64 25.53
C THR A 396 -7.69 4.90 25.54
N PRO A 397 -8.70 5.01 24.66
CA PRO A 397 -9.52 6.23 24.63
C PRO A 397 -10.41 6.33 25.88
N LYS A 398 -10.76 7.55 26.26
CA LYS A 398 -11.91 7.78 27.13
C LYS A 398 -13.17 7.48 26.32
N ILE A 399 -13.76 6.31 26.59
CA ILE A 399 -14.91 5.81 25.83
C ILE A 399 -16.10 6.74 26.10
N GLY A 400 -16.82 7.10 25.04
CA GLY A 400 -18.02 7.94 25.16
C GLY A 400 -18.21 8.91 24.01
N LEU A 401 -19.30 9.66 24.10
CA LEU A 401 -19.61 10.80 23.25
C LEU A 401 -19.05 12.07 23.89
N HIS A 402 -18.18 12.75 23.15
CA HIS A 402 -17.52 13.98 23.59
C HIS A 402 -17.87 15.15 22.67
N GLU A 403 -18.06 16.34 23.26
CA GLU A 403 -18.35 17.56 22.52
C GLU A 403 -17.12 18.44 22.36
N TRP A 404 -17.06 19.20 21.27
CA TRP A 404 -16.00 20.16 20.94
C TRP A 404 -14.59 19.59 21.11
N VAL A 405 -14.33 18.55 20.31
CA VAL A 405 -13.05 17.85 20.31
C VAL A 405 -12.07 18.55 19.39
N GLY A 406 -10.94 19.00 19.94
CA GLY A 406 -9.77 19.47 19.18
C GLY A 406 -8.77 18.35 18.94
N SER A 407 -7.98 18.45 17.87
CA SER A 407 -6.80 17.61 17.69
C SER A 407 -5.57 18.39 17.23
N VAL A 408 -4.42 17.96 17.74
CA VAL A 408 -3.09 18.42 17.33
C VAL A 408 -2.31 17.22 16.84
N ASP A 409 -1.63 17.38 15.69
CA ASP A 409 -0.86 16.34 15.00
C ASP A 409 0.58 16.79 14.78
N ILE A 410 1.54 15.90 15.02
CA ILE A 410 2.97 16.19 14.79
C ILE A 410 3.32 15.95 13.33
N ASN A 411 3.71 17.00 12.67
CA ASN A 411 4.08 16.96 11.25
C ASN A 411 5.23 15.99 10.96
N SER A 412 4.92 14.86 10.30
CA SER A 412 5.92 13.86 9.90
C SER A 412 6.82 13.43 11.07
N LEU A 413 6.25 12.96 12.18
CA LEU A 413 6.95 12.63 13.42
C LEU A 413 8.23 11.82 13.18
N TYR A 414 8.16 10.67 12.54
CA TYR A 414 9.32 9.80 12.35
C TYR A 414 10.44 10.40 11.50
N PRO A 415 10.18 11.02 10.33
CA PRO A 415 11.19 11.81 9.62
C PRO A 415 11.80 12.93 10.46
N SER A 416 11.00 13.60 11.29
CA SER A 416 11.49 14.66 12.17
C SER A 416 12.38 14.12 13.30
N VAL A 417 12.02 12.98 13.90
CA VAL A 417 12.87 12.27 14.89
C VAL A 417 14.21 11.86 14.27
N ILE A 418 14.19 11.25 13.07
CA ILE A 418 15.43 10.85 12.37
C ILE A 418 16.35 12.05 12.17
N ARG A 419 15.79 13.20 11.78
CA ARG A 419 16.55 14.43 11.57
C ARG A 419 17.03 15.04 12.89
N SER A 420 16.19 15.06 13.94
CA SER A 420 16.50 15.64 15.24
C SER A 420 17.57 14.88 15.99
N LEU A 421 17.59 13.56 15.94
CA LEU A 421 18.61 12.73 16.60
C LEU A 421 19.83 12.45 15.71
N ASN A 422 19.81 12.89 14.44
CA ASN A 422 20.84 12.58 13.45
C ASN A 422 20.98 11.07 13.18
N ILE A 423 19.84 10.34 13.08
CA ILE A 423 19.81 8.88 12.92
C ILE A 423 20.32 8.49 11.53
N SER A 424 21.53 7.93 11.49
CA SER A 424 22.18 7.41 10.29
C SER A 424 23.24 6.38 10.72
N PRO A 425 23.51 5.32 9.94
CA PRO A 425 24.41 4.24 10.38
C PRO A 425 25.82 4.72 10.69
N GLU A 426 26.30 5.74 9.99
CA GLU A 426 27.64 6.35 10.20
C GLU A 426 27.69 7.34 11.37
N LYS A 427 26.56 7.59 12.02
CA LYS A 427 26.43 8.49 13.16
C LYS A 427 26.25 7.78 14.50
N ILE A 428 26.13 6.45 14.48
CA ILE A 428 26.03 5.66 15.71
C ILE A 428 27.38 5.69 16.42
N ILE A 429 27.36 6.13 17.69
CA ILE A 429 28.53 6.07 18.62
C ILE A 429 28.50 4.76 19.38
N GLY A 430 27.34 4.35 19.86
CA GLY A 430 27.17 3.13 20.65
C GLY A 430 25.75 2.96 21.16
N GLN A 431 25.56 1.88 21.91
CA GLN A 431 24.28 1.49 22.49
C GLN A 431 24.42 1.26 23.99
N PHE A 432 23.58 1.88 24.81
CA PHE A 432 23.46 1.60 26.22
C PHE A 432 22.87 0.22 26.49
N VAL A 433 23.45 -0.51 27.42
CA VAL A 433 23.16 -1.93 27.70
C VAL A 433 21.70 -2.14 28.12
N ASN A 434 21.15 -1.28 28.99
CA ASN A 434 19.77 -1.39 29.48
C ASN A 434 18.78 -0.46 28.72
N GLY A 435 19.20 0.12 27.61
CA GLY A 435 18.35 0.86 26.66
C GLY A 435 17.55 2.00 27.31
N GLU A 436 16.22 1.86 27.35
CA GLU A 436 15.30 2.89 27.85
C GLU A 436 15.50 3.21 29.35
N ALA A 437 15.94 2.23 30.15
CA ALA A 437 16.24 2.44 31.57
C ALA A 437 17.47 3.33 31.74
N ASP A 438 18.55 3.11 30.98
CA ASP A 438 19.74 3.94 30.99
C ASP A 438 19.42 5.36 30.51
N TRP A 439 18.63 5.52 29.45
CA TRP A 439 18.15 6.83 29.02
C TRP A 439 17.43 7.59 30.13
N ALA A 440 16.53 6.92 30.87
CA ALA A 440 15.78 7.52 31.96
C ALA A 440 16.71 7.94 33.13
N GLY A 441 17.67 7.09 33.50
CA GLY A 441 18.64 7.37 34.57
C GLY A 441 19.59 8.52 34.22
N ILE A 442 20.12 8.54 33.00
CA ILE A 442 21.01 9.61 32.50
C ILE A 442 20.26 10.95 32.46
N ARG A 443 18.98 10.93 31.98
CA ARG A 443 18.12 12.11 31.99
C ARG A 443 17.86 12.63 33.41
N ALA A 444 17.67 11.71 34.36
CA ALA A 444 17.49 12.04 35.78
C ALA A 444 18.79 12.45 36.48
N ARG A 445 19.97 12.30 35.80
CA ARG A 445 21.31 12.55 36.37
C ARG A 445 21.53 11.73 37.63
N ASP A 446 21.10 10.46 37.62
CA ASP A 446 21.18 9.59 38.77
C ASP A 446 22.63 9.14 39.09
N ASP A 447 22.82 8.56 40.28
CA ASP A 447 24.13 8.06 40.75
C ASP A 447 24.42 6.62 40.27
N SER A 448 23.52 6.00 39.52
CA SER A 448 23.67 4.63 39.01
C SER A 448 24.72 4.58 37.91
N MET A 449 25.41 3.46 37.79
CA MET A 449 26.34 3.21 36.67
C MET A 449 25.60 2.76 35.43
N HIS A 450 25.84 3.45 34.32
CA HIS A 450 25.30 3.13 33.00
C HIS A 450 26.45 2.78 32.05
N PHE A 451 26.30 1.70 31.29
CA PHE A 451 27.35 1.16 30.43
C PHE A 451 26.97 1.36 28.95
N LEU A 452 27.84 2.05 28.21
CA LEU A 452 27.73 2.24 26.78
C LEU A 452 28.69 1.28 26.07
N THR A 453 28.15 0.42 25.20
CA THR A 453 28.94 -0.38 24.25
C THR A 453 29.17 0.43 22.98
N LEU A 454 30.42 0.79 22.72
CA LEU A 454 30.82 1.54 21.53
C LEU A 454 30.80 0.65 20.27
N GLU A 455 30.77 1.25 19.07
CA GLU A 455 30.79 0.54 17.78
C GLU A 455 32.03 -0.38 17.59
N ASN A 456 33.14 -0.13 18.31
CA ASN A 456 34.32 -0.98 18.30
C ASN A 456 34.21 -2.16 19.30
N GLY A 457 33.12 -2.26 20.06
CA GLY A 457 32.87 -3.29 21.08
C GLY A 457 33.46 -2.97 22.46
N GLU A 458 34.06 -1.79 22.68
CA GLU A 458 34.54 -1.34 23.98
C GLU A 458 33.36 -0.86 24.85
N GLU A 459 33.39 -1.19 26.16
CA GLU A 459 32.37 -0.71 27.11
C GLU A 459 32.94 0.42 27.98
N VAL A 460 32.17 1.49 28.11
CA VAL A 460 32.47 2.65 28.96
C VAL A 460 31.36 2.78 29.99
N GLY A 461 31.72 2.77 31.27
CA GLY A 461 30.80 2.92 32.41
C GLY A 461 30.97 4.24 33.11
N LEU A 462 29.90 5.01 33.27
CA LEU A 462 29.87 6.29 34.02
C LEU A 462 28.55 6.43 34.75
N THR A 463 28.46 7.34 35.74
CA THR A 463 27.17 7.67 36.38
C THR A 463 26.25 8.46 35.42
N GLY A 464 24.96 8.50 35.73
CA GLY A 464 23.98 9.27 34.95
C GLY A 464 24.34 10.74 34.82
N GLU A 465 24.88 11.35 35.91
CA GLU A 465 25.38 12.72 35.88
C GLU A 465 26.59 12.89 34.94
N GLN A 466 27.58 12.01 35.04
CA GLN A 466 28.79 12.05 34.22
C GLN A 466 28.45 11.85 32.73
N TRP A 467 27.54 10.91 32.41
CA TRP A 467 27.06 10.72 31.05
C TRP A 467 26.32 11.95 30.51
N SER A 468 25.44 12.57 31.31
CA SER A 468 24.73 13.78 30.91
C SER A 468 25.70 14.91 30.55
N ASP A 469 26.79 15.08 31.29
CA ASP A 469 27.80 16.09 31.01
C ASP A 469 28.66 15.72 29.80
N MET A 470 29.07 14.46 29.66
CA MET A 470 29.82 13.97 28.49
C MET A 470 29.01 14.10 27.20
N LEU A 471 27.72 13.73 27.19
CA LEU A 471 26.84 13.86 26.01
C LEU A 471 26.75 15.32 25.53
N LYS A 472 26.69 16.29 26.48
CA LYS A 472 26.68 17.73 26.17
C LYS A 472 28.01 18.19 25.58
N GLU A 473 29.13 17.80 26.20
CA GLU A 473 30.48 18.17 25.78
C GLU A 473 30.78 17.66 24.37
N GLN A 474 30.43 16.40 24.11
CA GLN A 474 30.67 15.74 22.81
C GLN A 474 29.62 16.09 21.74
N LYS A 475 28.54 16.80 22.08
CA LYS A 475 27.38 17.06 21.22
C LYS A 475 26.78 15.74 20.67
N TRP A 476 26.58 14.78 21.56
CA TRP A 476 25.98 13.51 21.22
C TRP A 476 24.49 13.48 21.63
N ALA A 477 23.63 13.13 20.70
CA ALA A 477 22.21 12.91 20.99
C ALA A 477 22.01 11.50 21.55
N LEU A 478 21.14 11.39 22.55
CA LEU A 478 20.75 10.13 23.19
C LEU A 478 19.27 9.83 22.87
N SER A 479 19.00 8.77 22.14
CA SER A 479 17.63 8.33 21.87
C SER A 479 16.98 7.72 23.11
N ALA A 480 15.64 7.70 23.15
CA ALA A 480 14.93 7.00 24.23
C ALA A 480 15.18 5.48 24.24
N TYR A 481 15.67 4.91 23.15
CA TYR A 481 16.08 3.49 23.09
C TYR A 481 17.47 3.25 23.70
N GLY A 482 18.22 4.33 24.04
CA GLY A 482 19.57 4.24 24.59
C GLY A 482 20.66 4.22 23.52
N THR A 483 20.36 4.47 22.25
CA THR A 483 21.38 4.63 21.21
C THR A 483 21.90 6.05 21.19
N VAL A 484 23.22 6.21 21.06
CA VAL A 484 23.91 7.49 21.00
C VAL A 484 24.29 7.81 19.57
N PHE A 485 23.95 9.03 19.10
CA PHE A 485 24.25 9.52 17.75
C PHE A 485 25.10 10.79 17.80
N ASP A 486 26.11 10.86 16.93
CA ASP A 486 26.98 12.03 16.79
C ASP A 486 26.28 13.19 16.08
N GLN A 487 26.24 14.37 16.70
CA GLN A 487 25.82 15.64 16.12
C GLN A 487 26.96 16.63 15.90
N SER A 488 28.18 16.34 16.39
CA SER A 488 29.35 17.24 16.33
C SER A 488 29.93 17.36 14.93
N SER A 489 29.89 16.28 14.13
CA SER A 489 30.48 16.19 12.80
C SER A 489 29.48 16.48 11.66
N GLY A 490 28.38 17.19 11.96
CA GLY A 490 27.35 17.55 10.99
C GLY A 490 26.31 16.44 10.73
N LYS A 491 25.38 16.68 9.80
CA LYS A 491 24.27 15.78 9.50
C LYS A 491 24.72 14.50 8.78
N GLY A 492 24.14 13.37 9.17
CA GLY A 492 24.33 12.09 8.52
C GLY A 492 23.62 12.00 7.17
N LEU A 493 23.87 10.92 6.42
CA LEU A 493 23.29 10.68 5.10
C LEU A 493 21.75 10.70 5.14
N ILE A 494 21.15 9.90 6.01
CA ILE A 494 19.69 9.75 6.05
C ILE A 494 18.99 11.06 6.47
N PRO A 495 19.38 11.75 7.56
CA PRO A 495 18.84 13.06 7.91
C PRO A 495 18.94 14.09 6.79
N THR A 496 20.09 14.15 6.09
CA THR A 496 20.31 15.11 5.00
C THR A 496 19.38 14.84 3.82
N VAL A 497 19.22 13.59 3.42
CA VAL A 497 18.31 13.20 2.33
C VAL A 497 16.85 13.45 2.69
N LEU A 498 16.44 13.12 3.92
CA LEU A 498 15.08 13.40 4.39
C LEU A 498 14.79 14.90 4.41
N GLU A 499 15.76 15.72 4.77
CA GLU A 499 15.65 17.17 4.72
C GLU A 499 15.47 17.69 3.29
N ASP A 500 16.27 17.22 2.35
CA ASP A 500 16.18 17.56 0.93
C ASP A 500 14.81 17.13 0.35
N TRP A 501 14.37 15.91 0.63
CA TRP A 501 13.05 15.43 0.19
C TRP A 501 11.89 16.22 0.79
N TYR A 502 12.00 16.62 2.06
CA TYR A 502 10.98 17.41 2.75
C TYR A 502 10.85 18.82 2.13
N PHE A 503 11.96 19.54 2.00
CA PHE A 503 11.94 20.87 1.40
C PHE A 503 11.64 20.83 -0.10
N GLY A 504 12.13 19.81 -0.80
CA GLY A 504 11.79 19.54 -2.20
C GLY A 504 10.27 19.38 -2.37
N ARG A 505 9.63 18.58 -1.50
CA ARG A 505 8.17 18.42 -1.49
C ARG A 505 7.44 19.74 -1.28
N LYS A 506 7.89 20.60 -0.33
CA LYS A 506 7.27 21.91 -0.06
C LYS A 506 7.33 22.81 -1.30
N LYS A 507 8.44 22.83 -2.01
CA LYS A 507 8.58 23.56 -3.28
C LYS A 507 7.60 23.06 -4.34
N LEU A 508 7.49 21.74 -4.50
CA LEU A 508 6.56 21.11 -5.46
C LEU A 508 5.09 21.39 -5.11
N GLN A 509 4.74 21.40 -3.82
CA GLN A 509 3.41 21.79 -3.35
C GLN A 509 3.09 23.27 -3.67
N ALA A 510 4.06 24.15 -3.55
CA ALA A 510 3.89 25.57 -3.91
C ALA A 510 3.66 25.75 -5.43
N GLU A 511 4.42 25.04 -6.27
CA GLU A 511 4.21 25.05 -7.72
C GLU A 511 2.85 24.45 -8.10
N LYS A 512 2.44 23.32 -7.51
CA LYS A 512 1.08 22.77 -7.69
C LYS A 512 0.02 23.83 -7.37
N LYS A 513 0.11 24.47 -6.18
CA LYS A 513 -0.86 25.50 -5.75
C LYS A 513 -0.94 26.68 -6.74
N LYS A 514 0.19 27.10 -7.29
CA LYS A 514 0.25 28.14 -8.33
C LYS A 514 -0.51 27.72 -9.59
N TRP A 515 -0.28 26.52 -10.10
CA TRP A 515 -0.94 26.01 -11.30
C TRP A 515 -2.43 25.70 -11.07
N THR A 516 -2.79 25.23 -9.88
CA THR A 516 -4.20 25.10 -9.46
C THR A 516 -4.94 26.44 -9.55
N LYS A 517 -4.30 27.52 -9.08
CA LYS A 517 -4.88 28.87 -9.13
C LYS A 517 -5.08 29.32 -10.58
N ILE A 518 -4.05 29.18 -11.44
CA ILE A 518 -4.11 29.52 -12.87
C ILE A 518 -5.22 28.75 -13.57
N ARG A 519 -5.31 27.43 -13.34
CA ARG A 519 -6.37 26.57 -13.91
C ARG A 519 -7.76 27.06 -13.50
N LYS A 520 -7.97 27.32 -12.21
CA LYS A 520 -9.26 27.80 -11.71
C LYS A 520 -9.66 29.15 -12.30
N GLU A 521 -8.72 30.11 -12.41
CA GLU A 521 -8.98 31.42 -12.99
C GLU A 521 -9.43 31.31 -14.47
N ILE A 522 -8.84 30.36 -15.23
CA ILE A 522 -9.26 30.09 -16.62
C ILE A 522 -10.63 29.39 -16.64
N GLU A 523 -10.84 28.40 -15.78
CA GLU A 523 -12.10 27.66 -15.63
C GLU A 523 -13.27 28.60 -15.28
N ASP A 524 -13.07 29.50 -14.33
CA ASP A 524 -14.05 30.49 -13.88
C ASP A 524 -14.41 31.49 -15.01
N SER A 525 -13.52 31.69 -16.00
CA SER A 525 -13.81 32.47 -17.21
C SER A 525 -14.67 31.70 -18.25
N GLY A 526 -14.97 30.40 -17.99
CA GLY A 526 -15.74 29.52 -18.86
C GLY A 526 -14.90 28.86 -19.97
N ASP A 527 -13.58 29.01 -19.97
CA ASP A 527 -12.68 28.46 -20.98
C ASP A 527 -12.02 27.16 -20.47
N THR A 528 -12.64 26.01 -20.77
CA THR A 528 -12.13 24.69 -20.40
C THR A 528 -11.47 23.91 -21.53
N THR A 529 -11.33 24.54 -22.72
CA THR A 529 -10.84 23.87 -23.95
C THR A 529 -9.58 24.53 -24.53
N SER A 530 -9.19 25.72 -24.06
CA SER A 530 -8.01 26.41 -24.57
C SER A 530 -6.69 25.68 -24.29
N ALA A 531 -5.70 25.94 -25.13
CA ALA A 531 -4.35 25.42 -24.92
C ALA A 531 -3.78 25.82 -23.53
N LYS A 532 -4.14 27.02 -23.03
CA LYS A 532 -3.71 27.53 -21.72
C LYS A 532 -4.35 26.75 -20.57
N PHE A 533 -5.64 26.38 -20.68
CA PHE A 533 -6.31 25.51 -19.70
C PHE A 533 -5.67 24.13 -19.65
N ILE A 534 -5.45 23.53 -20.83
CA ILE A 534 -4.81 22.21 -20.96
C ILE A 534 -3.40 22.23 -20.39
N GLU A 535 -2.61 23.29 -20.67
CA GLU A 535 -1.28 23.46 -20.09
C GLU A 535 -1.34 23.56 -18.56
N ALA A 536 -2.21 24.42 -18.03
CA ALA A 536 -2.33 24.63 -16.58
C ALA A 536 -2.76 23.33 -15.87
N LYS A 537 -3.70 22.57 -16.44
CA LYS A 537 -4.11 21.26 -15.93
C LYS A 537 -2.97 20.26 -15.96
N THR A 538 -2.24 20.17 -17.07
CA THR A 538 -1.08 19.26 -17.21
C THR A 538 0.02 19.57 -16.20
N GLN A 539 0.33 20.84 -15.97
CA GLN A 539 1.34 21.26 -15.00
C GLN A 539 0.88 21.00 -13.56
N GLU A 540 -0.39 21.26 -13.25
CA GLU A 540 -0.95 20.93 -11.93
C GLU A 540 -0.82 19.42 -11.64
N GLU A 541 -1.22 18.56 -12.58
CA GLU A 541 -1.09 17.10 -12.47
C GLU A 541 0.37 16.65 -12.33
N TYR A 542 1.27 17.23 -13.12
CA TYR A 542 2.70 16.92 -13.06
C TYR A 542 3.32 17.23 -11.68
N TYR A 543 3.07 18.45 -11.15
CA TYR A 543 3.58 18.81 -9.83
C TYR A 543 2.89 18.04 -8.70
N ASP A 544 1.64 17.64 -8.89
CA ASP A 544 0.96 16.78 -7.93
C ASP A 544 1.60 15.40 -7.82
N LEU A 545 1.88 14.77 -8.95
CA LEU A 545 2.57 13.48 -8.99
C LEU A 545 3.98 13.56 -8.40
N LEU A 546 4.73 14.61 -8.71
CA LEU A 546 6.09 14.80 -8.14
C LEU A 546 6.05 14.98 -6.61
N GLN A 547 5.14 15.82 -6.07
CA GLN A 547 5.04 15.98 -4.62
C GLN A 547 4.54 14.72 -3.94
N LEU A 548 3.68 13.94 -4.61
CA LEU A 548 3.22 12.64 -4.12
C LEU A 548 4.37 11.63 -4.08
N THR A 549 5.21 11.60 -5.11
CA THR A 549 6.44 10.78 -5.13
C THR A 549 7.30 11.08 -3.91
N ARG A 550 7.57 12.35 -3.61
CA ARG A 550 8.36 12.77 -2.43
C ARG A 550 7.67 12.40 -1.11
N LYS A 551 6.32 12.52 -1.05
CA LYS A 551 5.55 12.06 0.13
C LYS A 551 5.73 10.57 0.38
N ILE A 552 5.65 9.76 -0.68
CA ILE A 552 5.81 8.31 -0.58
C ILE A 552 7.23 7.95 -0.15
N GLN A 553 8.26 8.60 -0.71
CA GLN A 553 9.66 8.40 -0.32
C GLN A 553 9.89 8.69 1.17
N LEU A 554 9.44 9.86 1.66
CA LEU A 554 9.55 10.26 3.06
C LEU A 554 8.91 9.24 4.02
N ASN A 555 7.67 8.84 3.73
CA ASN A 555 6.94 7.88 4.56
C ASN A 555 7.53 6.47 4.50
N SER A 556 8.13 6.11 3.37
CA SER A 556 8.72 4.79 3.16
C SER A 556 10.08 4.60 3.82
N CYS A 557 10.80 5.69 4.12
CA CYS A 557 12.15 5.63 4.66
C CYS A 557 12.17 4.92 6.03
N TYR A 558 11.24 5.27 6.93
CA TYR A 558 11.15 4.61 8.23
C TYR A 558 10.83 3.10 8.10
N GLY A 559 9.88 2.74 7.24
CA GLY A 559 9.56 1.33 6.98
C GLY A 559 10.74 0.54 6.39
N ALA A 560 11.57 1.19 5.57
CA ALA A 560 12.80 0.60 5.05
C ALA A 560 13.84 0.37 6.17
N LEU A 561 14.00 1.30 7.11
CA LEU A 561 14.94 1.17 8.24
C LEU A 561 14.70 -0.06 9.11
N LEU A 562 13.47 -0.57 9.17
CA LEU A 562 13.10 -1.78 9.92
C LEU A 562 13.15 -3.07 9.08
N ASN A 563 13.57 -3.00 7.83
CA ASN A 563 13.65 -4.16 6.95
C ASN A 563 15.08 -4.73 6.93
N ALA A 564 15.25 -5.98 7.35
CA ALA A 564 16.56 -6.63 7.43
C ALA A 564 17.30 -6.72 6.07
N PHE A 565 16.61 -6.60 4.94
CA PHE A 565 17.21 -6.59 3.59
C PHE A 565 17.63 -5.19 3.12
N PHE A 566 17.40 -4.16 3.94
CA PHE A 566 17.79 -2.79 3.62
C PHE A 566 19.29 -2.57 3.85
N ARG A 567 19.99 -1.91 2.93
CA ARG A 567 21.45 -1.65 3.00
C ARG A 567 21.89 -0.95 4.29
N TYR A 568 21.06 -0.03 4.76
CA TYR A 568 21.34 0.80 5.94
C TYR A 568 20.65 0.25 7.20
N PHE A 569 20.18 -0.99 7.17
CA PHE A 569 19.48 -1.60 8.30
C PHE A 569 20.36 -1.67 9.55
N ARG A 570 19.82 -1.15 10.65
CA ARG A 570 20.30 -1.30 12.02
C ARG A 570 19.07 -1.26 12.94
N VAL A 571 18.88 -2.27 13.74
CA VAL A 571 17.71 -2.35 14.65
C VAL A 571 17.66 -1.18 15.60
N GLU A 572 18.83 -0.71 16.09
CA GLU A 572 18.98 0.41 17.00
C GLU A 572 18.42 1.71 16.41
N MET A 573 18.58 1.91 15.10
CA MET A 573 18.01 3.10 14.41
C MET A 573 16.49 3.07 14.41
N GLY A 574 15.90 1.95 13.98
CA GLY A 574 14.45 1.81 13.91
C GLY A 574 13.78 1.89 15.29
N ALA A 575 14.38 1.23 16.29
CA ALA A 575 13.93 1.27 17.67
C ALA A 575 14.07 2.68 18.30
N SER A 576 15.15 3.40 17.98
CA SER A 576 15.34 4.80 18.41
C SER A 576 14.25 5.72 17.89
N VAL A 577 13.80 5.52 16.65
CA VAL A 577 12.72 6.34 16.06
C VAL A 577 11.40 6.16 16.82
N THR A 578 10.99 4.91 17.06
CA THR A 578 9.71 4.66 17.74
C THR A 578 9.75 5.00 19.22
N ALA A 579 10.83 4.64 19.93
CA ALA A 579 10.99 4.95 21.35
C ALA A 579 10.99 6.48 21.59
N THR A 580 11.77 7.24 20.81
CA THR A 580 11.81 8.69 20.91
C THR A 580 10.48 9.32 20.47
N GLY A 581 9.85 8.79 19.42
CA GLY A 581 8.52 9.23 19.00
C GLY A 581 7.47 9.07 20.11
N ARG A 582 7.48 7.94 20.84
CA ARG A 582 6.61 7.74 22.02
C ARG A 582 6.82 8.83 23.07
N GLN A 583 8.05 9.21 23.38
CA GLN A 583 8.35 10.23 24.37
C GLN A 583 7.90 11.62 23.92
N ILE A 584 8.10 11.97 22.65
CA ILE A 584 7.65 13.26 22.08
C ILE A 584 6.13 13.36 22.12
N THR A 585 5.42 12.31 21.70
CA THR A 585 3.94 12.27 21.74
C THR A 585 3.42 12.33 23.19
N THR A 586 4.09 11.64 24.12
CA THR A 586 3.80 11.72 25.56
C THR A 586 3.97 13.15 26.09
N HIS A 587 5.04 13.82 25.71
CA HIS A 587 5.28 15.21 26.09
C HIS A 587 4.20 16.14 25.53
N MET A 588 3.84 15.99 24.25
CA MET A 588 2.74 16.75 23.64
C MET A 588 1.44 16.60 24.44
N MET A 589 1.05 15.38 24.78
CA MET A 589 -0.16 15.13 25.57
C MET A 589 -0.09 15.74 26.96
N GLY A 590 1.05 15.66 27.61
CA GLY A 590 1.30 16.29 28.90
C GLY A 590 1.15 17.80 28.87
N THR A 591 1.76 18.43 27.86
CA THR A 591 1.70 19.89 27.64
C THR A 591 0.29 20.35 27.31
N ILE A 592 -0.47 19.60 26.50
CA ILE A 592 -1.88 19.89 26.22
C ILE A 592 -2.70 19.95 27.52
N GLY A 593 -2.48 18.98 28.43
CA GLY A 593 -3.15 19.00 29.74
C GLY A 593 -2.77 20.22 30.56
N GLU A 594 -1.49 20.55 30.63
CA GLU A 594 -0.99 21.71 31.36
C GLU A 594 -1.57 23.03 30.84
N LEU A 595 -1.59 23.21 29.53
CA LEU A 595 -2.13 24.41 28.87
C LEU A 595 -3.65 24.60 29.10
N LEU A 596 -4.41 23.49 29.15
CA LEU A 596 -5.87 23.55 29.32
C LEU A 596 -6.32 23.60 30.79
N THR A 597 -5.60 22.93 31.69
CA THR A 597 -6.05 22.74 33.09
C THR A 597 -5.04 23.21 34.13
N GLY A 598 -3.86 23.66 33.73
CA GLY A 598 -2.76 23.98 34.63
C GLY A 598 -2.02 22.73 35.18
N THR A 599 -2.41 21.52 34.76
CA THR A 599 -1.84 20.27 35.24
C THR A 599 -1.30 19.43 34.06
N TYR A 600 -0.02 19.07 34.12
CA TYR A 600 0.60 18.19 33.12
C TYR A 600 -0.08 16.82 33.11
N SER A 601 -0.65 16.41 31.97
CA SER A 601 -1.32 15.11 31.83
C SER A 601 -0.30 13.97 31.80
N LYS A 602 -0.13 13.29 32.94
CA LYS A 602 0.75 12.14 33.03
C LYS A 602 0.08 10.91 32.39
N LEU A 603 0.89 10.14 31.65
CA LEU A 603 0.48 8.83 31.15
C LEU A 603 0.89 7.75 32.16
N THR A 604 -0.01 6.81 32.38
CA THR A 604 0.25 5.55 33.06
C THR A 604 0.29 4.42 32.03
N SER A 605 1.12 3.41 32.30
CA SER A 605 1.15 2.22 31.44
C SER A 605 0.97 0.96 32.28
N TYR A 606 0.25 -0.02 31.70
CA TYR A 606 0.10 -1.36 32.28
C TYR A 606 0.25 -2.42 31.19
N THR A 607 0.54 -3.64 31.57
CA THR A 607 0.76 -4.76 30.65
C THR A 607 -0.27 -5.85 30.90
N GLU A 608 -0.93 -6.31 29.84
CA GLU A 608 -1.84 -7.43 29.87
C GLU A 608 -1.25 -8.64 29.15
N ILE A 609 -1.55 -9.83 29.65
CA ILE A 609 -1.19 -11.08 28.97
C ILE A 609 -2.37 -11.51 28.10
N ASN A 610 -2.11 -11.60 26.81
CA ASN A 610 -3.08 -12.06 25.81
C ASN A 610 -3.40 -13.54 25.95
N LYS A 611 -4.50 -13.99 25.35
CA LYS A 611 -4.92 -15.40 25.35
C LYS A 611 -3.91 -16.37 24.70
N ASP A 612 -3.05 -15.86 23.83
CA ASP A 612 -1.98 -16.59 23.16
C ASP A 612 -0.65 -16.59 23.93
N GLY A 613 -0.61 -15.96 25.12
CA GLY A 613 0.56 -15.83 25.98
C GLY A 613 1.48 -14.65 25.63
N THR A 614 1.17 -13.89 24.61
CA THR A 614 1.89 -12.63 24.30
C THR A 614 1.48 -11.51 25.28
N THR A 615 2.31 -10.48 25.40
CA THR A 615 2.03 -9.32 26.24
C THR A 615 1.65 -8.11 25.38
N SER A 616 0.65 -7.34 25.84
CA SER A 616 0.27 -6.06 25.26
C SER A 616 0.44 -4.95 26.29
N LYS A 617 1.13 -3.86 25.92
CA LYS A 617 1.32 -2.68 26.76
C LYS A 617 0.22 -1.66 26.43
N PHE A 618 -0.43 -1.15 27.44
CA PHE A 618 -1.50 -0.18 27.36
C PHE A 618 -1.07 1.12 28.00
N TYR A 619 -1.59 2.25 27.50
CA TYR A 619 -1.31 3.58 27.97
C TYR A 619 -2.63 4.32 28.19
N GLU A 620 -2.74 5.03 29.30
CA GLU A 620 -3.94 5.79 29.70
C GLU A 620 -3.54 7.15 30.25
N THR A 621 -4.41 8.14 30.08
CA THR A 621 -4.33 9.43 30.81
C THR A 621 -5.12 9.36 32.09
N ALA A 622 -4.82 10.26 33.05
CA ALA A 622 -5.64 10.43 34.25
C ALA A 622 -7.10 10.74 33.87
N GLU A 623 -8.04 10.36 34.72
CA GLU A 623 -9.49 10.51 34.47
C GLU A 623 -9.90 11.97 34.23
N ASP A 624 -9.29 12.90 34.96
CA ASP A 624 -9.50 14.35 34.88
C ASP A 624 -8.71 15.05 33.76
N SER A 625 -7.84 14.32 33.04
CA SER A 625 -7.10 14.88 31.90
C SER A 625 -8.02 15.32 30.77
N PRO A 626 -7.82 16.49 30.14
CA PRO A 626 -8.57 16.89 28.95
C PRO A 626 -8.24 16.04 27.72
N VAL A 627 -7.08 15.33 27.70
CA VAL A 627 -6.70 14.45 26.62
C VAL A 627 -7.52 13.17 26.68
N ILE A 628 -8.29 12.91 25.63
CA ILE A 628 -9.24 11.79 25.55
C ILE A 628 -8.71 10.63 24.71
N TYR A 629 -7.79 10.89 23.77
CA TYR A 629 -7.19 9.87 22.91
C TYR A 629 -5.88 10.36 22.26
N GLY A 630 -5.00 9.45 21.91
CA GLY A 630 -3.80 9.72 21.15
C GLY A 630 -3.32 8.49 20.36
N ASP A 631 -2.80 8.71 19.17
CA ASP A 631 -2.32 7.65 18.28
C ASP A 631 -1.10 8.13 17.49
N THR A 632 0.03 7.51 17.73
CA THR A 632 1.30 7.71 17.03
C THR A 632 1.83 9.15 17.12
N ASP A 633 1.25 10.09 16.41
CA ASP A 633 1.65 11.49 16.23
C ASP A 633 0.51 12.47 16.54
N SER A 634 -0.70 12.00 16.79
CA SER A 634 -1.86 12.83 17.06
C SER A 634 -2.39 12.71 18.49
N SER A 635 -2.96 13.80 19.00
CA SER A 635 -3.65 13.86 20.28
C SER A 635 -5.00 14.53 20.12
N TYR A 636 -6.04 13.92 20.71
CA TYR A 636 -7.42 14.41 20.75
C TYR A 636 -7.75 14.84 22.18
N PHE A 637 -8.36 16.03 22.33
CA PHE A 637 -8.64 16.62 23.63
C PHE A 637 -9.95 17.42 23.62
N LEU A 638 -10.52 17.62 24.81
CA LEU A 638 -11.68 18.46 25.01
C LEU A 638 -11.25 19.92 25.03
N THR A 639 -11.84 20.73 24.16
CA THR A 639 -11.58 22.19 24.17
C THR A 639 -12.38 22.94 25.23
N TYR A 640 -13.45 22.31 25.77
CA TYR A 640 -14.43 22.94 26.66
C TYR A 640 -15.12 24.18 26.06
N ALA A 641 -15.06 24.35 24.76
CA ALA A 641 -15.68 25.42 24.00
C ALA A 641 -17.21 25.25 23.95
N THR A 642 -17.91 26.37 23.71
CA THR A 642 -19.36 26.40 23.55
C THR A 642 -19.79 26.57 22.09
N ASN A 643 -18.87 26.93 21.21
CA ASN A 643 -19.09 27.15 19.79
C ASN A 643 -17.85 26.81 18.97
N LYS A 644 -18.00 26.81 17.64
CA LYS A 644 -16.94 26.44 16.69
C LYS A 644 -15.74 27.39 16.73
N GLU A 645 -16.00 28.68 16.73
CA GLU A 645 -14.98 29.72 16.67
C GLU A 645 -14.07 29.65 17.89
N GLU A 646 -14.63 29.50 19.07
CA GLU A 646 -13.92 29.32 20.33
C GLU A 646 -13.10 28.01 20.33
N ALA A 647 -13.69 26.90 19.83
CA ALA A 647 -12.99 25.60 19.74
C ALA A 647 -11.78 25.65 18.80
N VAL A 648 -11.90 26.39 17.68
CA VAL A 648 -10.80 26.60 16.73
C VAL A 648 -9.69 27.45 17.37
N GLU A 649 -10.02 28.56 18.03
CA GLU A 649 -9.07 29.45 18.71
C GLU A 649 -8.30 28.73 19.82
N ILE A 650 -9.00 27.94 20.65
CA ILE A 650 -8.38 27.13 21.69
C ILE A 650 -7.42 26.11 21.07
N ALA A 651 -7.85 25.39 20.06
CA ALA A 651 -7.02 24.35 19.45
C ALA A 651 -5.79 24.94 18.72
N ASP A 652 -5.87 26.13 18.13
CA ASP A 652 -4.75 26.84 17.56
C ASP A 652 -3.76 27.29 18.67
N THR A 653 -4.26 27.88 19.76
CA THR A 653 -3.47 28.28 20.92
C THR A 653 -2.72 27.09 21.55
N ILE A 654 -3.38 25.94 21.66
CA ILE A 654 -2.76 24.70 22.16
C ILE A 654 -1.66 24.23 21.21
N ALA A 655 -1.88 24.26 19.91
CA ALA A 655 -0.85 23.88 18.93
C ALA A 655 0.39 24.80 18.99
N GLU A 656 0.20 26.09 19.19
CA GLU A 656 1.28 27.07 19.40
C GLU A 656 2.04 26.78 20.70
N GLY A 657 1.36 26.62 21.82
CA GLY A 657 2.00 26.33 23.10
C GLY A 657 2.75 25.00 23.12
N VAL A 658 2.24 23.96 22.46
CA VAL A 658 2.94 22.70 22.25
C VAL A 658 4.23 22.92 21.43
N ASN A 659 4.18 23.70 20.35
CA ASN A 659 5.36 24.01 19.53
C ASN A 659 6.45 24.75 20.30
N GLU A 660 6.07 25.64 21.22
CA GLU A 660 7.01 26.37 22.08
C GLU A 660 7.72 25.44 23.06
N SER A 661 7.08 24.34 23.49
CA SER A 661 7.65 23.39 24.45
C SER A 661 8.66 22.42 23.84
N PHE A 662 8.54 22.07 22.55
CA PHE A 662 9.37 21.04 21.91
C PHE A 662 10.87 21.33 21.93
N PRO A 663 11.38 22.53 21.60
CA PRO A 663 12.82 22.77 21.60
C PRO A 663 13.48 22.53 22.97
N GLY A 664 12.82 22.98 24.04
CA GLY A 664 13.27 22.70 25.43
C GLY A 664 13.29 21.20 25.73
N PHE A 665 12.20 20.52 25.41
CA PHE A 665 12.09 19.07 25.63
C PHE A 665 13.15 18.29 24.84
N MET A 666 13.42 18.62 23.58
CA MET A 666 14.42 17.95 22.75
C MET A 666 15.84 18.15 23.29
N LYS A 667 16.15 19.33 23.86
CA LYS A 667 17.43 19.60 24.53
C LYS A 667 17.58 18.78 25.81
N GLU A 668 16.57 18.77 26.65
CA GLU A 668 16.63 18.14 27.97
C GLU A 668 16.54 16.62 27.93
N ALA A 669 15.63 16.10 27.10
CA ALA A 669 15.36 14.66 27.04
C ALA A 669 16.34 13.89 26.15
N PHE A 670 16.84 14.51 25.07
CA PHE A 670 17.63 13.82 24.04
C PHE A 670 18.97 14.49 23.73
N ASN A 671 19.32 15.54 24.46
CA ASN A 671 20.56 16.30 24.29
C ASN A 671 20.78 16.88 22.87
N CYS A 672 19.71 17.25 22.18
CA CYS A 672 19.77 17.93 20.88
C CYS A 672 20.10 19.43 21.11
N GLN A 673 21.38 19.79 21.15
CA GLN A 673 21.80 21.13 21.62
C GLN A 673 21.65 22.22 20.55
N GLU A 674 21.86 21.90 19.28
CA GLU A 674 21.86 22.91 18.19
C GLU A 674 20.46 23.08 17.58
N PRO A 675 20.08 24.29 17.10
CA PRO A 675 18.79 24.57 16.48
C PRO A 675 18.47 23.64 15.29
N ASP A 676 19.49 23.28 14.51
CA ASP A 676 19.39 22.37 13.37
C ASP A 676 18.87 20.97 13.75
N PHE A 677 18.83 20.63 15.05
CA PHE A 677 18.37 19.36 15.58
C PHE A 677 17.15 19.50 16.50
N HIS A 678 17.10 20.49 17.42
CA HIS A 678 16.00 20.61 18.37
C HIS A 678 14.76 21.33 17.83
N ASP A 679 14.87 22.16 16.79
CA ASP A 679 13.75 22.94 16.27
C ASP A 679 12.91 22.21 15.19
N LEU A 680 13.16 20.93 14.95
CA LEU A 680 12.59 20.21 13.82
C LEU A 680 11.20 19.58 14.11
N ILE A 681 10.88 19.37 15.38
CA ILE A 681 9.56 18.83 15.78
C ILE A 681 8.56 19.98 15.75
N LYS A 682 7.52 19.81 14.94
CA LYS A 682 6.43 20.79 14.81
C LYS A 682 5.09 20.08 14.80
N ALA A 683 4.13 20.63 15.51
CA ALA A 683 2.75 20.18 15.50
C ALA A 683 1.82 21.27 14.95
N GLY A 684 0.70 20.85 14.43
CA GLY A 684 -0.35 21.74 13.93
C GLY A 684 -1.73 21.30 14.40
N ARG A 685 -2.66 22.25 14.45
CA ARG A 685 -4.06 21.89 14.60
C ARG A 685 -4.50 21.13 13.34
N GLU A 686 -5.00 19.92 13.53
CA GLU A 686 -5.52 19.10 12.43
C GLU A 686 -7.06 19.28 12.33
N ILE A 687 -7.77 18.97 13.40
CA ILE A 687 -9.23 18.86 13.38
C ILE A 687 -9.85 19.62 14.54
N VAL A 688 -11.03 20.22 14.27
CA VAL A 688 -12.04 20.55 15.28
C VAL A 688 -13.33 19.84 14.91
N GLY A 689 -13.85 19.04 15.83
CA GLY A 689 -15.10 18.30 15.70
C GLY A 689 -16.15 18.79 16.71
N ILE A 690 -17.40 18.88 16.27
CA ILE A 690 -18.50 19.26 17.17
C ILE A 690 -18.84 18.14 18.16
N ARG A 691 -18.86 16.88 17.67
CA ARG A 691 -19.03 15.68 18.50
C ARG A 691 -18.16 14.54 17.99
N GLY A 692 -17.60 13.78 18.93
CA GLY A 692 -16.79 12.61 18.67
C GLY A 692 -17.21 11.42 19.54
N LEU A 693 -17.43 10.26 18.93
CA LEU A 693 -17.74 9.01 19.60
C LEU A 693 -16.51 8.11 19.61
N PHE A 694 -15.88 7.94 20.76
CA PHE A 694 -14.69 7.12 20.95
C PHE A 694 -15.08 5.76 21.54
N GLN A 695 -14.71 4.67 20.85
CA GLN A 695 -15.17 3.30 21.17
C GLN A 695 -14.03 2.43 21.72
N ALA A 696 -12.87 2.47 21.07
CA ALA A 696 -11.70 1.65 21.41
C ALA A 696 -10.44 2.22 20.73
N LYS A 697 -9.29 1.65 21.03
CA LYS A 697 -8.04 1.97 20.32
C LYS A 697 -8.24 1.87 18.80
N LYS A 698 -7.87 2.92 18.08
CA LYS A 698 -8.01 3.05 16.62
C LYS A 698 -9.46 2.89 16.12
N LYS A 699 -10.45 3.12 16.98
CA LYS A 699 -11.87 3.01 16.64
C LYS A 699 -12.67 4.19 17.19
N TYR A 700 -12.90 5.20 16.34
CA TYR A 700 -13.65 6.41 16.69
C TYR A 700 -14.32 7.04 15.47
N LEU A 701 -15.29 7.90 15.74
CA LEU A 701 -16.14 8.60 14.78
C LEU A 701 -16.22 10.07 15.21
N LEU A 702 -16.00 11.01 14.27
CA LEU A 702 -15.93 12.42 14.59
C LEU A 702 -16.64 13.25 13.51
N LYS A 703 -17.58 14.10 13.90
CA LYS A 703 -18.20 15.10 13.02
C LYS A 703 -17.32 16.34 12.96
N VAL A 704 -16.54 16.42 11.91
CA VAL A 704 -15.52 17.46 11.70
C VAL A 704 -16.17 18.73 11.15
N VAL A 705 -15.92 19.87 11.79
CA VAL A 705 -16.41 21.20 11.39
C VAL A 705 -15.29 22.11 10.87
N ASP A 706 -14.03 21.79 11.19
CA ASP A 706 -12.85 22.46 10.64
C ASP A 706 -11.74 21.44 10.46
N LEU A 707 -11.07 21.48 9.31
CA LEU A 707 -9.94 20.65 8.96
C LEU A 707 -8.80 21.54 8.46
N GLU A 708 -7.70 21.62 9.20
CA GLU A 708 -6.52 22.43 8.87
C GLU A 708 -6.85 23.89 8.46
N GLY A 709 -7.83 24.52 9.11
CA GLY A 709 -8.27 25.90 8.81
C GLY A 709 -9.32 25.99 7.70
N VAL A 710 -9.81 24.86 7.18
CA VAL A 710 -10.88 24.82 6.19
C VAL A 710 -12.19 24.36 6.83
N ALA A 711 -13.20 25.24 6.78
CA ALA A 711 -14.55 24.89 7.25
C ALA A 711 -15.09 23.69 6.43
N THR A 712 -15.63 22.70 7.13
CA THR A 712 -16.13 21.47 6.51
C THR A 712 -17.33 20.92 7.29
N ASN A 713 -18.00 19.91 6.73
CA ASN A 713 -19.02 19.13 7.44
C ASN A 713 -18.83 17.68 7.01
N LYS A 714 -17.79 17.03 7.53
CA LYS A 714 -17.41 15.67 7.14
C LYS A 714 -17.42 14.74 8.34
N LEU A 715 -17.81 13.48 8.10
CA LEU A 715 -17.65 12.40 9.05
C LEU A 715 -16.25 11.78 8.90
N LYS A 716 -15.37 11.97 9.91
CA LYS A 716 -14.11 11.21 10.03
C LYS A 716 -14.40 9.90 10.74
N THR A 717 -14.06 8.79 10.10
CA THR A 717 -14.25 7.45 10.65
C THR A 717 -12.92 6.72 10.71
N MET A 718 -12.56 6.17 11.86
CA MET A 718 -11.36 5.33 12.03
C MET A 718 -11.75 3.98 12.62
N GLY A 719 -11.28 2.89 12.02
CA GLY A 719 -11.48 1.52 12.50
C GLY A 719 -12.94 1.08 12.66
N SER A 720 -13.89 1.92 12.24
CA SER A 720 -15.31 1.68 12.39
C SER A 720 -15.84 0.65 11.40
N GLU A 721 -16.89 -0.04 11.78
CA GLU A 721 -17.65 -0.98 10.95
C GLU A 721 -18.16 -0.35 9.65
N ILE A 722 -18.33 0.97 9.61
CA ILE A 722 -18.76 1.75 8.44
C ILE A 722 -17.78 1.61 7.25
N LYS A 723 -16.47 1.48 7.54
CA LYS A 723 -15.43 1.38 6.51
C LYS A 723 -14.76 0.01 6.43
N LYS A 724 -15.18 -0.95 7.25
CA LYS A 724 -14.56 -2.28 7.21
C LYS A 724 -14.96 -3.04 5.95
N ALA A 725 -13.96 -3.61 5.30
CA ALA A 725 -14.11 -4.41 4.09
C ALA A 725 -15.05 -5.64 4.27
N ASP A 726 -15.24 -6.13 5.49
CA ASP A 726 -16.13 -7.25 5.80
C ASP A 726 -17.59 -6.84 6.13
N THR A 727 -17.88 -5.55 6.12
CA THR A 727 -19.23 -5.03 6.28
C THR A 727 -19.84 -4.76 4.90
N PRO A 728 -20.99 -5.38 4.55
CA PRO A 728 -21.66 -5.16 3.27
C PRO A 728 -22.07 -3.69 3.07
N LYS A 729 -22.00 -3.17 1.83
CA LYS A 729 -22.32 -1.77 1.52
C LYS A 729 -23.70 -1.29 2.04
N PRO A 730 -24.80 -2.04 1.89
CA PRO A 730 -26.09 -1.60 2.47
C PRO A 730 -26.03 -1.40 3.98
N ILE A 731 -25.24 -2.24 4.67
CA ILE A 731 -25.01 -2.12 6.13
C ILE A 731 -24.09 -0.94 6.46
N GLN A 732 -23.05 -0.69 5.64
CA GLN A 732 -22.18 0.48 5.80
C GLN A 732 -22.98 1.78 5.72
N HIS A 733 -23.88 1.92 4.72
CA HIS A 733 -24.76 3.08 4.58
C HIS A 733 -25.68 3.24 5.79
N PHE A 734 -26.35 2.16 6.19
CA PHE A 734 -27.20 2.14 7.37
C PHE A 734 -26.44 2.58 8.65
N LEU A 735 -25.25 2.01 8.90
CA LEU A 735 -24.42 2.37 10.05
C LEU A 735 -23.96 3.83 9.99
N LYS A 736 -23.66 4.34 8.80
CA LYS A 736 -23.30 5.74 8.58
C LYS A 736 -24.45 6.65 8.97
N ASP A 737 -25.67 6.36 8.50
CA ASP A 737 -26.86 7.16 8.80
C ASP A 737 -27.17 7.16 10.30
N VAL A 738 -27.02 6.03 11.00
CA VAL A 738 -27.16 5.95 12.46
C VAL A 738 -26.14 6.83 13.17
N VAL A 739 -24.88 6.73 12.76
CA VAL A 739 -23.80 7.49 13.39
C VAL A 739 -23.94 8.99 13.15
N GLU A 740 -24.31 9.40 11.94
CA GLU A 740 -24.56 10.82 11.63
C GLU A 740 -25.67 11.37 12.51
N GLN A 741 -26.76 10.64 12.73
CA GLN A 741 -27.83 11.05 13.64
C GLN A 741 -27.34 11.18 15.10
N ILE A 742 -26.55 10.22 15.61
CA ILE A 742 -25.94 10.30 16.95
C ILE A 742 -25.07 11.56 17.09
N LEU A 743 -24.20 11.79 16.11
CA LEU A 743 -23.30 12.94 16.13
C LEU A 743 -24.01 14.28 15.87
N ASP A 744 -25.21 14.26 15.30
CA ASP A 744 -26.10 15.42 15.19
C ASP A 744 -26.89 15.72 16.47
N GLY A 745 -26.84 14.81 17.45
CA GLY A 745 -27.52 14.96 18.73
C GLY A 745 -28.99 14.63 18.68
N ILE A 746 -29.39 13.77 17.75
CA ILE A 746 -30.76 13.26 17.68
C ILE A 746 -30.97 12.32 18.87
N GLU A 747 -32.17 12.42 19.46
CA GLU A 747 -32.55 11.64 20.63
C GLU A 747 -32.66 10.13 20.34
N TYR A 748 -32.36 9.33 21.35
CA TYR A 748 -32.34 7.86 21.26
C TYR A 748 -33.61 7.26 20.66
N GLU A 749 -34.81 7.71 21.11
CA GLU A 749 -36.07 7.16 20.60
C GLU A 749 -36.26 7.32 19.09
N THR A 750 -35.79 8.43 18.53
CA THR A 750 -35.86 8.68 17.08
C THR A 750 -34.90 7.72 16.34
N ILE A 751 -33.69 7.52 16.86
CA ILE A 751 -32.69 6.60 16.28
C ILE A 751 -33.15 5.14 16.47
N GLU A 752 -33.76 4.79 17.60
CA GLU A 752 -34.35 3.46 17.81
C GLU A 752 -35.40 3.13 16.73
N ASN A 753 -36.31 4.08 16.47
CA ASN A 753 -37.32 3.93 15.43
C ASN A 753 -36.69 3.77 14.03
N PHE A 754 -35.71 4.59 13.73
CA PHE A 754 -34.96 4.50 12.46
C PHE A 754 -34.28 3.11 12.29
N VAL A 755 -33.60 2.62 13.32
CA VAL A 755 -32.95 1.28 13.30
C VAL A 755 -33.99 0.20 13.03
N ASN A 756 -35.13 0.26 13.69
CA ASN A 756 -36.23 -0.69 13.56
C ASN A 756 -36.88 -0.66 12.16
N GLU A 757 -37.01 0.50 11.55
CA GLU A 757 -37.50 0.64 10.18
C GLU A 757 -36.49 0.06 9.16
N GLN A 758 -35.19 0.34 9.33
CA GLN A 758 -34.17 -0.20 8.44
C GLN A 758 -34.05 -1.72 8.55
N ARG A 759 -34.21 -2.31 9.75
CA ARG A 759 -34.31 -3.77 9.92
C ARG A 759 -35.42 -4.36 9.05
N LYS A 760 -36.62 -3.79 9.14
CA LYS A 760 -37.76 -4.24 8.34
C LYS A 760 -37.47 -4.12 6.84
N LYS A 761 -36.81 -3.05 6.40
CA LYS A 761 -36.47 -2.82 5.01
C LYS A 761 -35.43 -3.80 4.50
N LEU A 762 -34.34 -4.02 5.22
CA LEU A 762 -33.20 -4.84 4.80
C LEU A 762 -33.48 -6.36 4.88
N PHE A 763 -34.33 -6.79 5.83
CA PHE A 763 -34.56 -8.22 6.12
C PHE A 763 -36.02 -8.67 5.93
N SER A 764 -36.83 -7.90 5.19
CA SER A 764 -38.20 -8.31 4.83
C SER A 764 -38.20 -9.52 3.89
N LYS A 765 -39.31 -10.22 3.82
CA LYS A 765 -39.51 -11.32 2.86
C LYS A 765 -39.34 -10.87 1.41
N GLN A 766 -39.62 -9.60 1.11
CA GLN A 766 -39.47 -9.01 -0.23
C GLN A 766 -37.99 -8.77 -0.55
N ALA A 767 -37.17 -8.47 0.47
CA ALA A 767 -35.72 -8.25 0.33
C ALA A 767 -34.90 -9.55 0.27
N TYR A 768 -35.53 -10.74 0.29
CA TYR A 768 -34.80 -12.03 0.31
C TYR A 768 -33.95 -12.21 -0.96
N ASN A 769 -34.34 -11.67 -2.09
CA ASN A 769 -33.56 -11.70 -3.32
C ASN A 769 -32.29 -10.84 -3.24
N ASP A 770 -32.29 -9.81 -2.36
CA ASP A 770 -31.16 -8.91 -2.14
C ASP A 770 -30.21 -9.40 -1.01
N ILE A 771 -30.57 -10.50 -0.33
CA ILE A 771 -29.79 -11.05 0.77
C ILE A 771 -28.36 -11.44 0.34
N ILE A 772 -28.15 -11.70 -0.94
CA ILE A 772 -26.83 -11.94 -1.53
C ILE A 772 -25.86 -10.76 -1.36
N GLN A 773 -26.39 -9.55 -1.21
CA GLN A 773 -25.61 -8.35 -0.93
C GLN A 773 -25.17 -8.23 0.52
N LEU A 774 -25.78 -9.01 1.43
CA LEU A 774 -25.53 -9.00 2.86
C LEU A 774 -24.52 -10.06 3.32
N GLY A 775 -23.89 -10.79 2.39
CA GLY A 775 -22.86 -11.79 2.70
C GLY A 775 -21.62 -11.15 3.35
N VAL A 776 -21.09 -11.79 4.40
CA VAL A 776 -19.90 -11.32 5.13
C VAL A 776 -18.66 -11.52 4.28
N ALA A 777 -18.01 -10.42 3.87
CA ALA A 777 -16.79 -10.51 3.08
C ALA A 777 -15.61 -11.04 3.93
N ARG A 778 -14.85 -12.01 3.40
CA ARG A 778 -13.65 -12.59 4.01
C ARG A 778 -12.63 -12.89 2.92
N ALA A 779 -11.38 -13.13 3.31
CA ALA A 779 -10.34 -13.62 2.41
C ALA A 779 -10.07 -15.10 2.72
N ALA A 780 -10.10 -15.95 1.69
CA ALA A 780 -9.81 -17.39 1.81
C ALA A 780 -8.28 -17.64 1.76
N ASN A 781 -7.50 -16.92 2.57
CA ASN A 781 -6.04 -17.07 2.60
C ASN A 781 -5.62 -18.44 3.11
N ASN A 782 -4.60 -19.02 2.47
CA ASN A 782 -4.04 -20.34 2.82
C ASN A 782 -5.09 -21.46 2.81
N LEU A 783 -6.11 -21.37 1.96
CA LEU A 783 -7.21 -22.32 1.90
C LEU A 783 -6.70 -23.77 1.75
N ASP A 784 -5.84 -24.00 0.77
CA ASP A 784 -5.34 -25.33 0.43
C ASP A 784 -4.48 -25.91 1.56
N ASN A 785 -3.52 -25.12 2.07
CA ASN A 785 -2.63 -25.54 3.17
C ASN A 785 -3.40 -25.82 4.46
N GLN A 786 -4.38 -24.98 4.81
CA GLN A 786 -5.21 -25.19 6.00
C GLN A 786 -6.09 -26.41 5.87
N TYR A 787 -6.61 -26.69 4.68
CA TYR A 787 -7.45 -27.85 4.41
C TYR A 787 -6.63 -29.16 4.41
N GLU A 788 -5.45 -29.17 3.81
CA GLU A 788 -4.54 -30.33 3.85
C GLU A 788 -4.03 -30.61 5.27
N GLU A 789 -3.70 -29.58 6.06
CA GLU A 789 -3.34 -29.77 7.46
C GLU A 789 -4.50 -30.35 8.29
N PHE A 790 -5.72 -29.91 8.03
CA PHE A 790 -6.93 -30.46 8.66
C PHE A 790 -7.15 -31.91 8.29
N LYS A 791 -7.04 -32.31 7.02
CA LYS A 791 -7.14 -33.69 6.56
C LYS A 791 -6.10 -34.60 7.23
N LYS A 792 -4.85 -34.15 7.32
CA LYS A 792 -3.78 -34.87 8.02
C LYS A 792 -4.11 -35.11 9.48
N TYR A 793 -4.73 -34.15 10.15
CA TYR A 793 -5.20 -34.32 11.52
C TYR A 793 -6.31 -35.35 11.62
N GLU A 794 -7.32 -35.29 10.76
CA GLU A 794 -8.39 -36.30 10.74
C GLU A 794 -7.86 -37.72 10.52
N LEU A 795 -6.88 -37.90 9.65
CA LEU A 795 -6.26 -39.21 9.37
C LEU A 795 -5.35 -39.71 10.49
N THR A 796 -4.64 -38.82 11.18
CA THR A 796 -3.59 -39.18 12.14
C THR A 796 -3.98 -38.97 13.60
N GLY A 797 -4.93 -38.12 13.90
CA GLY A 797 -5.36 -37.74 15.25
C GLY A 797 -4.29 -37.09 16.12
N LYS A 798 -3.11 -36.76 15.55
CA LYS A 798 -1.93 -36.30 16.32
C LYS A 798 -1.94 -34.85 16.74
N LYS A 799 -2.67 -33.99 16.01
CA LYS A 799 -2.74 -32.54 16.28
C LYS A 799 -4.15 -32.03 16.02
N LYS A 800 -4.77 -31.38 17.00
CA LYS A 800 -6.12 -30.85 16.84
C LYS A 800 -6.04 -29.50 16.06
N VAL A 801 -6.34 -29.55 14.77
CA VAL A 801 -6.45 -28.36 13.90
C VAL A 801 -7.93 -27.99 13.75
N ARG A 802 -8.25 -26.71 13.98
CA ARG A 802 -9.61 -26.21 13.82
C ARG A 802 -9.64 -25.24 12.63
N LEU A 803 -10.36 -25.59 11.58
CA LEU A 803 -10.56 -24.70 10.43
C LEU A 803 -11.31 -23.44 10.86
N PRO A 804 -10.83 -22.23 10.49
CA PRO A 804 -11.61 -21.01 10.59
C PRO A 804 -12.97 -21.15 9.88
N GLY A 805 -14.00 -20.48 10.41
CA GLY A 805 -15.37 -20.64 9.89
C GLY A 805 -15.52 -20.31 8.41
N HIS A 806 -14.86 -19.27 7.93
CA HIS A 806 -14.91 -18.86 6.52
C HIS A 806 -14.14 -19.80 5.59
N ILE A 807 -13.03 -20.41 6.05
CA ILE A 807 -12.29 -21.43 5.29
C ILE A 807 -13.14 -22.69 5.15
N ARG A 808 -13.79 -23.12 6.24
CA ARG A 808 -14.72 -24.26 6.19
C ARG A 808 -15.89 -23.99 5.24
N ALA A 809 -16.44 -22.77 5.24
CA ALA A 809 -17.50 -22.35 4.34
C ALA A 809 -17.06 -22.35 2.86
N ALA A 810 -15.83 -21.96 2.57
CA ALA A 810 -15.24 -21.99 1.23
C ALA A 810 -15.01 -23.45 0.74
N VAL A 811 -14.46 -24.31 1.59
CA VAL A 811 -14.32 -25.75 1.28
C VAL A 811 -15.68 -26.39 0.99
N MET A 812 -16.71 -26.05 1.78
CA MET A 812 -18.07 -26.57 1.58
C MET A 812 -18.63 -26.11 0.23
N TYR A 813 -18.44 -24.86 -0.14
CA TYR A 813 -18.84 -24.38 -1.46
C TYR A 813 -18.15 -25.17 -2.58
N ASN A 814 -16.82 -25.32 -2.52
CA ASN A 814 -16.07 -26.04 -3.55
C ASN A 814 -16.55 -27.50 -3.69
N GLN A 815 -16.86 -28.18 -2.57
CA GLN A 815 -17.40 -29.54 -2.62
C GLN A 815 -18.77 -29.58 -3.29
N LEU A 816 -19.70 -28.72 -2.88
CA LEU A 816 -21.06 -28.69 -3.43
C LEU A 816 -21.09 -28.22 -4.89
N ALA A 817 -20.25 -27.23 -5.25
CA ALA A 817 -20.13 -26.76 -6.62
C ALA A 817 -19.64 -27.90 -7.54
N LEU A 818 -18.62 -28.65 -7.15
CA LEU A 818 -18.15 -29.81 -7.91
C LEU A 818 -19.23 -30.94 -8.00
N GLU A 819 -20.00 -31.15 -6.93
CA GLU A 819 -21.07 -32.15 -6.93
C GLU A 819 -22.21 -31.79 -7.89
N HIS A 820 -22.58 -30.51 -7.97
CA HIS A 820 -23.75 -30.06 -8.72
C HIS A 820 -23.44 -29.51 -10.12
N GLU A 821 -22.26 -28.94 -10.32
CA GLU A 821 -21.85 -28.29 -11.57
C GLU A 821 -20.72 -29.07 -12.28
N GLY A 822 -20.15 -30.06 -11.62
CA GLY A 822 -19.08 -30.90 -12.19
C GLY A 822 -17.71 -30.17 -12.26
N PRO A 823 -16.77 -30.68 -13.07
CA PRO A 823 -15.40 -30.13 -13.19
C PRO A 823 -15.34 -28.67 -13.64
N GLY A 824 -16.40 -28.18 -14.30
CA GLY A 824 -16.53 -26.81 -14.78
C GLY A 824 -16.87 -25.77 -13.71
N ALA A 825 -17.11 -26.20 -12.46
CA ALA A 825 -17.44 -25.29 -11.38
C ALA A 825 -16.33 -24.28 -11.10
N LYS A 826 -16.71 -23.01 -10.93
CA LYS A 826 -15.79 -21.95 -10.47
C LYS A 826 -15.47 -22.14 -9.00
N LEU A 827 -14.30 -22.69 -8.69
CA LEU A 827 -13.87 -22.96 -7.32
C LEU A 827 -13.20 -21.75 -6.69
N ILE A 828 -13.42 -21.58 -5.39
CA ILE A 828 -12.70 -20.63 -4.54
C ILE A 828 -11.26 -21.10 -4.35
N GLN A 829 -10.30 -20.22 -4.56
CA GLN A 829 -8.86 -20.48 -4.42
C GLN A 829 -8.26 -19.77 -3.20
N SER A 830 -7.04 -20.18 -2.82
CA SER A 830 -6.26 -19.45 -1.81
C SER A 830 -6.04 -17.99 -2.22
N GLY A 831 -6.43 -17.07 -1.32
CA GLY A 831 -6.33 -15.63 -1.56
C GLY A 831 -7.60 -14.97 -2.07
N ASP A 832 -8.57 -15.73 -2.55
CA ASP A 832 -9.82 -15.18 -3.06
C ASP A 832 -10.62 -14.47 -1.96
N LYS A 833 -11.32 -13.41 -2.37
CA LYS A 833 -12.37 -12.80 -1.55
C LYS A 833 -13.66 -13.58 -1.72
N VAL A 834 -14.32 -13.81 -0.60
CA VAL A 834 -15.58 -14.59 -0.54
C VAL A 834 -16.63 -13.86 0.27
N LYS A 835 -17.91 -14.12 -0.03
CA LYS A 835 -19.06 -13.74 0.80
C LYS A 835 -19.57 -14.96 1.55
N VAL A 836 -19.57 -14.91 2.87
CA VAL A 836 -20.02 -15.99 3.77
C VAL A 836 -21.45 -15.76 4.18
N PHE A 837 -22.28 -16.80 4.06
CA PHE A 837 -23.68 -16.83 4.48
C PHE A 837 -23.90 -17.89 5.54
N TYR A 838 -24.72 -17.57 6.54
CA TYR A 838 -25.19 -18.53 7.54
C TYR A 838 -26.43 -19.27 7.02
N LEU A 839 -26.53 -20.56 7.32
CA LEU A 839 -27.60 -21.43 6.81
C LEU A 839 -28.48 -21.97 7.93
N ARG A 840 -29.78 -22.03 7.67
CA ARG A 840 -30.72 -22.77 8.53
C ARG A 840 -30.43 -24.25 8.47
N GLY A 841 -30.99 -25.03 9.43
CA GLY A 841 -30.90 -26.46 9.43
C GLY A 841 -31.28 -27.07 8.08
N ASN A 842 -30.41 -27.90 7.53
CA ASN A 842 -30.55 -28.54 6.23
C ASN A 842 -30.09 -30.03 6.31
N PRO A 843 -30.46 -30.87 5.34
CA PRO A 843 -30.13 -32.32 5.36
C PRO A 843 -28.62 -32.59 5.44
N HIS A 844 -27.78 -31.69 4.95
CA HIS A 844 -26.33 -31.84 4.90
C HIS A 844 -25.63 -31.32 6.17
N ASN A 845 -26.40 -30.82 7.16
CA ASN A 845 -25.88 -30.22 8.41
C ASN A 845 -24.82 -29.12 8.19
N VAL A 846 -24.91 -28.40 7.08
CA VAL A 846 -24.04 -27.26 6.71
C VAL A 846 -24.48 -26.00 7.47
N LYS A 847 -23.60 -25.40 8.26
CA LYS A 847 -23.91 -24.22 9.08
C LYS A 847 -23.63 -22.90 8.35
N SER A 848 -22.70 -22.90 7.43
CA SER A 848 -22.34 -21.74 6.62
C SER A 848 -21.72 -22.17 5.31
N ILE A 849 -21.91 -21.36 4.27
CA ILE A 849 -21.32 -21.54 2.95
C ILE A 849 -20.71 -20.20 2.52
N ALA A 850 -19.63 -20.26 1.75
CA ALA A 850 -19.06 -19.08 1.12
C ALA A 850 -19.30 -19.14 -0.40
N PHE A 851 -19.39 -17.99 -1.01
CA PHE A 851 -19.43 -17.84 -2.46
C PHE A 851 -18.33 -16.89 -2.89
N PRO A 852 -17.84 -16.94 -4.13
CA PRO A 852 -16.98 -15.88 -4.68
C PRO A 852 -17.58 -14.50 -4.44
N ALA A 853 -16.73 -13.51 -4.12
CA ALA A 853 -17.22 -12.19 -3.70
C ALA A 853 -18.02 -11.45 -4.78
N ASP A 854 -17.77 -11.78 -6.05
CA ASP A 854 -18.43 -11.22 -7.23
C ASP A 854 -19.80 -11.86 -7.57
N ILE A 855 -20.26 -12.80 -6.74
CA ILE A 855 -21.55 -13.44 -6.99
C ILE A 855 -22.71 -12.42 -6.98
N SER A 856 -23.51 -12.41 -8.03
CA SER A 856 -24.72 -11.57 -8.20
C SER A 856 -26.02 -12.35 -7.95
N LYS A 857 -26.03 -13.65 -8.24
CA LYS A 857 -27.18 -14.56 -8.04
C LYS A 857 -26.74 -15.89 -7.42
N PHE A 858 -27.53 -16.44 -6.51
CA PHE A 858 -27.26 -17.79 -6.01
C PHE A 858 -27.46 -18.84 -7.10
N PRO A 859 -26.59 -19.86 -7.18
CA PRO A 859 -26.79 -21.01 -8.07
C PRO A 859 -28.12 -21.72 -7.79
N LYS A 860 -28.74 -22.29 -8.83
CA LYS A 860 -30.02 -23.02 -8.69
C LYS A 860 -29.96 -24.14 -7.65
N TRP A 861 -28.87 -24.93 -7.65
CA TRP A 861 -28.66 -26.01 -6.68
C TRP A 861 -28.65 -25.49 -5.22
N PHE A 862 -28.17 -24.27 -5.00
CA PHE A 862 -28.20 -23.67 -3.67
C PHE A 862 -29.63 -23.26 -3.29
N VAL A 863 -30.36 -22.60 -4.17
CA VAL A 863 -31.73 -22.13 -3.92
C VAL A 863 -32.68 -23.29 -3.64
N ASP A 864 -32.49 -24.42 -4.35
CA ASP A 864 -33.32 -25.62 -4.22
C ASP A 864 -33.08 -26.38 -2.90
N ASN A 865 -31.85 -26.39 -2.38
CA ASN A 865 -31.44 -27.23 -1.25
C ASN A 865 -31.15 -26.51 0.06
N PHE A 866 -30.90 -25.20 0.01
CA PHE A 866 -30.45 -24.45 1.18
C PHE A 866 -31.26 -23.16 1.38
N LYS A 867 -31.30 -22.70 2.63
CA LYS A 867 -31.94 -21.42 3.00
C LYS A 867 -31.01 -20.64 3.90
N VAL A 868 -30.80 -19.36 3.59
CA VAL A 868 -30.04 -18.46 4.45
C VAL A 868 -30.79 -18.25 5.78
N ASP A 869 -30.05 -18.28 6.87
CA ASP A 869 -30.57 -17.95 8.20
C ASP A 869 -30.68 -16.42 8.35
N VAL A 870 -31.84 -15.88 7.96
CA VAL A 870 -32.09 -14.45 7.96
C VAL A 870 -31.99 -13.85 9.38
N PRO A 871 -32.60 -14.44 10.43
CA PRO A 871 -32.46 -13.90 11.79
C PRO A 871 -31.02 -13.86 12.28
N LEU A 872 -30.23 -14.92 12.05
CA LEU A 872 -28.82 -14.93 12.44
C LEU A 872 -28.00 -13.93 11.61
N THR A 873 -28.34 -13.77 10.32
CA THR A 873 -27.68 -12.76 9.47
C THR A 873 -27.99 -11.33 9.97
N GLU A 874 -29.23 -11.06 10.35
CA GLU A 874 -29.64 -9.78 10.94
C GLU A 874 -28.89 -9.48 12.24
N GLU A 875 -28.84 -10.45 13.18
CA GLU A 875 -28.07 -10.32 14.42
C GLU A 875 -26.60 -9.96 14.14
N LYS A 876 -25.95 -10.69 13.20
CA LYS A 876 -24.54 -10.44 12.87
C LYS A 876 -24.31 -9.17 12.09
N MET A 877 -25.27 -8.70 11.29
CA MET A 877 -25.13 -7.52 10.44
C MET A 877 -25.62 -6.24 11.09
N ILE A 878 -26.56 -6.31 12.01
CA ILE A 878 -27.07 -5.11 12.70
C ILE A 878 -26.61 -5.12 14.16
N ASP A 879 -27.05 -6.06 14.97
CA ASP A 879 -26.82 -6.01 16.43
C ASP A 879 -25.33 -6.01 16.77
N ALA A 880 -24.58 -6.99 16.26
CA ALA A 880 -23.13 -7.07 16.53
C ALA A 880 -22.32 -5.89 15.94
N LYS A 881 -22.84 -5.19 14.92
CA LYS A 881 -22.16 -4.04 14.33
C LYS A 881 -22.50 -2.73 15.05
N LEU A 882 -23.71 -2.61 15.59
CA LEU A 882 -24.14 -1.47 16.40
C LEU A 882 -23.65 -1.52 17.85
N GLU A 883 -23.38 -2.72 18.40
CA GLU A 883 -23.05 -2.93 19.82
C GLU A 883 -22.01 -1.92 20.34
N GLY A 884 -20.83 -1.86 19.75
CA GLY A 884 -19.79 -0.94 20.19
C GLY A 884 -20.09 0.56 19.93
N ILE A 885 -21.03 0.89 19.04
CA ILE A 885 -21.48 2.27 18.80
C ILE A 885 -22.44 2.69 19.92
N PHE A 886 -23.44 1.87 20.20
CA PHE A 886 -24.44 2.14 21.23
C PHE A 886 -23.85 2.08 22.64
N GLU A 887 -22.99 1.10 22.93
CA GLU A 887 -22.26 1.01 24.19
C GLU A 887 -21.45 2.29 24.47
N ALA A 888 -20.68 2.77 23.48
CA ALA A 888 -19.94 4.02 23.62
C ALA A 888 -20.85 5.25 23.73
N TRP A 889 -22.04 5.20 23.17
CA TRP A 889 -23.05 6.27 23.31
C TRP A 889 -23.78 6.22 24.66
N GLY A 890 -23.68 5.10 25.41
CA GLY A 890 -24.29 4.88 26.70
C GLY A 890 -25.73 4.32 26.63
N TYR A 891 -26.07 3.67 25.53
CA TYR A 891 -27.39 3.06 25.30
C TYR A 891 -27.25 1.60 24.88
N GLU A 892 -28.33 0.83 25.02
CA GLU A 892 -28.44 -0.52 24.50
C GLU A 892 -28.86 -0.53 23.03
N VAL A 893 -28.40 -1.52 22.28
CA VAL A 893 -28.80 -1.71 20.88
C VAL A 893 -30.29 -2.12 20.85
N PRO A 894 -31.14 -1.48 20.02
CA PRO A 894 -32.51 -1.91 19.82
C PRO A 894 -32.55 -3.30 19.18
N THR A 895 -32.74 -4.35 19.97
CA THR A 895 -32.78 -5.74 19.48
C THR A 895 -34.20 -6.21 19.19
N VAL A 896 -34.37 -7.19 18.29
CA VAL A 896 -35.69 -7.79 18.01
C VAL A 896 -36.33 -8.41 19.26
N GLN A 897 -35.51 -8.95 20.17
CA GLN A 897 -36.02 -9.50 21.47
C GLN A 897 -36.49 -8.40 22.40
N GLY A 898 -35.82 -7.24 22.44
CA GLY A 898 -36.23 -6.09 23.23
C GLY A 898 -37.60 -5.53 22.82
N GLN A 899 -37.96 -5.60 21.53
CA GLN A 899 -39.29 -5.19 21.05
C GLN A 899 -40.39 -6.11 21.52
N PHE A 900 -40.17 -7.44 21.57
CA PHE A 900 -41.16 -8.38 22.12
C PHE A 900 -41.42 -8.11 23.61
N ILE A 901 -40.41 -7.78 24.38
CA ILE A 901 -40.54 -7.47 25.81
C ILE A 901 -41.30 -6.15 26.02
N LYS A 902 -40.97 -5.09 25.25
CA LYS A 902 -41.74 -3.81 25.31
C LYS A 902 -43.20 -4.02 24.94
N THR A 903 -43.51 -4.77 23.89
CA THR A 903 -44.88 -5.03 23.45
C THR A 903 -45.66 -5.89 24.49
N ILE A 904 -44.99 -6.71 25.28
CA ILE A 904 -45.61 -7.49 26.37
C ILE A 904 -45.86 -6.62 27.63
N ILE A 905 -45.00 -5.61 27.86
CA ILE A 905 -45.14 -4.70 29.02
C ILE A 905 -46.20 -3.59 28.76
N GLU A 906 -46.46 -3.25 27.51
CA GLU A 906 -47.50 -2.28 27.10
C GLU A 906 -48.89 -2.92 26.96
N PHE A 907 -49.03 -4.24 27.12
CA PHE A 907 -50.27 -4.99 27.25
C PHE A 907 -50.50 -5.40 28.72
#